data_176924a74fe0c2e8ac9d408c44d37d7d
#
_entry.id   176924a74fe0c2e8ac9d408c44d37d7d
#
_cell.length_a   1.000
_cell.length_b   1.000
_cell.length_c   1.000
_cell.angle_alpha   90.00
_cell.angle_beta   90.00
_cell.angle_gamma   90.00
#
_symmetry.space_group_name_H-M   'P 1'
#
loop_
_entity.id
_entity.type
_entity.pdbx_description
1 polymer ?
#
loop_
_entity_poly.entity_id
_entity_poly.type
_entity_poly.pdbx_seq_one_letter_code
_entity_poly.pdbx_strand_id
1 'polypeptide(L)'
;MVFTPFRLRELELKNRWIMLAMHTGFATGNALTERDYAFYEERAKGGAAAVTVLLAVNEAGALKGMYDAETVEKESLRTLAERVHAHDCRLIVQLFHCGRNESAKNHGEKPLLAPSAVASPIFRTEPQEMTAEELAKTKAAFANAAALCKEIGADIVEVSASAGYLLSEFFSPLTNQRTDVYGYQTENGMTYPLEALAAVRAAVGDFPILVKVSAAQMVEGGYELTDTLRFCKKAEDAGTIDGVTVTGGWHESPVEQISYHVSKGGYAPFAGALKKYLSVPVIACNRIHDAETAERILSQGLCDFCGTARAFLADAAFANRLQAGKPYLPCQSCNKCIAAVLKGKELFCAFNPEAGNEAFEHQRRKIATRKECIVIGGGPAGMEAAKKSAERGFVTTLLCREKELGGQLRLAALPPKKEGLLDYIAYMKATLAELGVTVLTETEATLDFIKERKPYFTVVATGSQPEKQPIEGLSDEKYFTAQEILQMPEEKIAEMLQGTVAILGGGAVGLETAAFLAQRLPEGAAEFGIKIIEQKEKMGMDMGAMARPLLNELKKKNVSFLTTTTATLMDGSKLYVKIGEMTLFVSADTVIWAGGGEPVVDTELTMWLMDERMSYAVVGDANEIGDGGTAIKDAYELYTHLYLA
;
A
#
# COMPACT_ATOMS: atom_id res chain seq x y z
N MET A 1 -20.28 -12.16 -12.45
CA MET A 1 -20.33 -10.93 -13.29
C MET A 1 -18.94 -10.38 -13.60
N VAL A 2 -18.01 -10.39 -12.63
CA VAL A 2 -16.70 -9.76 -12.80
C VAL A 2 -15.85 -10.39 -13.92
N PHE A 3 -16.05 -11.66 -14.24
CA PHE A 3 -15.36 -12.37 -15.33
C PHE A 3 -16.16 -12.44 -16.64
N THR A 4 -17.23 -11.64 -16.79
CA THR A 4 -17.94 -11.52 -18.06
C THR A 4 -17.39 -10.36 -18.89
N PRO A 5 -17.29 -10.49 -20.22
CA PRO A 5 -16.88 -9.40 -21.09
C PRO A 5 -17.77 -8.17 -20.97
N PHE A 6 -17.20 -7.01 -21.28
CA PHE A 6 -17.94 -5.75 -21.35
C PHE A 6 -17.36 -4.85 -22.45
N ARG A 7 -18.20 -4.05 -23.08
CA ARG A 7 -17.79 -3.13 -24.14
C ARG A 7 -17.68 -1.68 -23.66
N LEU A 8 -16.57 -1.05 -24.03
CA LEU A 8 -16.38 0.40 -23.97
C LEU A 8 -16.34 0.89 -25.43
N ARG A 9 -17.41 1.55 -25.90
CA ARG A 9 -17.61 1.78 -27.34
C ARG A 9 -17.51 0.45 -28.12
N GLU A 10 -16.67 0.43 -29.16
CA GLU A 10 -16.43 -0.77 -29.95
C GLU A 10 -15.38 -1.72 -29.35
N LEU A 11 -14.69 -1.28 -28.30
CA LEU A 11 -13.64 -2.06 -27.66
C LEU A 11 -14.22 -3.07 -26.67
N GLU A 12 -13.99 -4.35 -26.88
CA GLU A 12 -14.32 -5.40 -25.94
C GLU A 12 -13.19 -5.67 -24.96
N LEU A 13 -13.54 -5.70 -23.66
CA LEU A 13 -12.66 -6.09 -22.57
C LEU A 13 -13.10 -7.48 -22.07
N LYS A 14 -12.17 -8.44 -21.98
CA LYS A 14 -12.43 -9.87 -21.67
C LYS A 14 -13.08 -10.13 -20.32
N ASN A 15 -12.94 -9.21 -19.36
CA ASN A 15 -13.57 -9.24 -18.04
C ASN A 15 -13.70 -7.82 -17.50
N ARG A 16 -14.07 -7.64 -16.22
CA ARG A 16 -14.30 -6.32 -15.61
C ARG A 16 -13.19 -5.88 -14.65
N TRP A 17 -12.05 -6.58 -14.62
CA TRP A 17 -10.89 -6.19 -13.83
C TRP A 17 -9.96 -5.26 -14.61
N ILE A 18 -9.81 -4.04 -14.15
CA ILE A 18 -8.86 -3.06 -14.70
C ILE A 18 -7.75 -2.82 -13.67
N MET A 19 -6.49 -3.03 -14.07
CA MET A 19 -5.35 -2.57 -13.30
C MET A 19 -5.20 -1.06 -13.47
N LEU A 20 -5.42 -0.33 -12.40
CA LEU A 20 -5.30 1.13 -12.40
C LEU A 20 -3.85 1.59 -12.39
N ALA A 21 -3.62 2.81 -12.89
CA ALA A 21 -2.31 3.45 -12.91
C ALA A 21 -1.66 3.52 -11.52
N MET A 22 -0.37 3.22 -11.50
CA MET A 22 0.52 3.42 -10.36
C MET A 22 1.77 4.16 -10.81
N HIS A 23 2.24 5.10 -10.01
CA HIS A 23 3.57 5.67 -10.20
C HIS A 23 4.60 4.63 -9.77
N THR A 24 5.38 4.12 -10.73
CA THR A 24 6.36 3.06 -10.47
C THR A 24 7.70 3.59 -9.95
N GLY A 25 8.08 4.78 -10.39
CA GLY A 25 9.39 5.35 -10.09
C GLY A 25 10.54 4.65 -10.83
N PHE A 26 10.26 3.87 -11.88
CA PHE A 26 11.27 3.04 -12.58
C PHE A 26 12.01 3.78 -13.68
N ALA A 27 11.52 4.94 -14.15
CA ALA A 27 12.17 5.66 -15.23
C ALA A 27 13.56 6.14 -14.82
N THR A 28 14.58 5.68 -15.56
CA THR A 28 15.99 6.04 -15.41
C THR A 28 16.56 6.74 -16.65
N GLY A 29 15.73 6.93 -17.67
CA GLY A 29 16.03 7.55 -18.95
C GLY A 29 14.76 7.77 -19.75
N ASN A 30 14.85 7.88 -21.07
CA ASN A 30 13.72 8.19 -21.94
C ASN A 30 13.05 6.94 -22.54
N ALA A 31 13.64 5.75 -22.41
CA ALA A 31 13.08 4.49 -22.90
C ALA A 31 12.64 3.60 -21.73
N LEU A 32 11.51 2.91 -21.92
CA LEU A 32 11.10 1.84 -21.02
C LEU A 32 12.15 0.72 -21.02
N THR A 33 12.33 0.09 -19.87
CA THR A 33 13.30 -0.99 -19.68
C THR A 33 12.61 -2.36 -19.60
N GLU A 34 13.38 -3.45 -19.61
CA GLU A 34 12.82 -4.79 -19.38
C GLU A 34 12.08 -4.91 -18.05
N ARG A 35 12.44 -4.09 -17.05
CA ARG A 35 11.75 -4.01 -15.78
C ARG A 35 10.33 -3.48 -15.94
N ASP A 36 10.14 -2.42 -16.74
CA ASP A 36 8.82 -1.87 -17.04
C ASP A 36 7.98 -2.88 -17.81
N TYR A 37 8.57 -3.49 -18.84
CA TYR A 37 7.87 -4.50 -19.65
C TYR A 37 7.41 -5.68 -18.81
N ALA A 38 8.29 -6.30 -18.06
CA ALA A 38 7.96 -7.45 -17.21
C ALA A 38 6.88 -7.10 -16.16
N PHE A 39 6.95 -5.90 -15.58
CA PHE A 39 5.97 -5.44 -14.61
C PHE A 39 4.54 -5.41 -15.19
N TYR A 40 4.33 -4.81 -16.34
CA TYR A 40 3.00 -4.71 -16.96
C TYR A 40 2.57 -6.02 -17.64
N GLU A 41 3.49 -6.71 -18.32
CA GLU A 41 3.23 -7.97 -19.01
C GLU A 41 2.77 -9.08 -18.07
N GLU A 42 3.42 -9.25 -16.90
CA GLU A 42 2.99 -10.26 -15.93
C GLU A 42 1.57 -10.02 -15.40
N ARG A 43 1.13 -8.77 -15.31
CA ARG A 43 -0.24 -8.43 -14.90
C ARG A 43 -1.26 -8.62 -16.03
N ALA A 44 -0.87 -8.35 -17.25
CA ALA A 44 -1.67 -8.66 -18.44
C ALA A 44 -1.88 -10.17 -18.58
N LYS A 45 -0.81 -10.95 -18.49
CA LYS A 45 -0.81 -12.42 -18.43
C LYS A 45 -1.59 -12.94 -17.22
N GLY A 46 -1.54 -12.22 -16.10
CA GLY A 46 -2.27 -12.52 -14.85
C GLY A 46 -3.77 -12.29 -14.89
N GLY A 47 -4.32 -11.91 -16.04
CA GLY A 47 -5.76 -11.89 -16.30
C GLY A 47 -6.41 -10.51 -16.19
N ALA A 48 -5.67 -9.41 -16.09
CA ALA A 48 -6.25 -8.08 -16.22
C ALA A 48 -6.93 -7.92 -17.59
N ALA A 49 -8.11 -7.29 -17.63
CA ALA A 49 -8.75 -6.92 -18.89
C ALA A 49 -8.05 -5.73 -19.54
N ALA A 50 -7.55 -4.83 -18.71
CA ALA A 50 -6.68 -3.74 -19.11
C ALA A 50 -5.65 -3.44 -18.03
N VAL A 51 -4.46 -3.00 -18.44
CA VAL A 51 -3.44 -2.43 -17.57
C VAL A 51 -3.28 -0.95 -17.87
N THR A 52 -3.10 -0.13 -16.83
CA THR A 52 -2.98 1.31 -16.98
C THR A 52 -1.56 1.77 -16.66
N VAL A 53 -0.91 2.40 -17.62
CA VAL A 53 0.41 3.04 -17.49
C VAL A 53 0.23 4.52 -17.22
N LEU A 54 1.03 5.08 -16.34
CA LEU A 54 1.03 6.51 -16.02
C LEU A 54 2.08 7.23 -16.86
N LEU A 55 1.68 8.28 -17.58
CA LEU A 55 2.55 9.09 -18.43
C LEU A 55 2.31 10.58 -18.15
N ALA A 56 3.37 11.31 -17.80
CA ALA A 56 3.28 12.76 -17.71
C ALA A 56 3.07 13.37 -19.09
N VAL A 57 2.28 14.43 -19.18
CA VAL A 57 2.02 15.09 -20.48
C VAL A 57 3.23 15.86 -21.00
N ASN A 58 4.08 16.32 -20.08
CA ASN A 58 5.34 17.01 -20.35
C ASN A 58 6.27 16.88 -19.12
N GLU A 59 7.50 17.30 -19.27
CA GLU A 59 8.49 17.26 -18.19
C GLU A 59 8.07 18.07 -16.95
N ALA A 60 7.41 19.21 -17.13
CA ALA A 60 6.93 20.04 -16.01
C ALA A 60 5.84 19.36 -15.17
N GLY A 61 5.13 18.38 -15.75
CA GLY A 61 4.10 17.59 -15.08
C GLY A 61 4.59 16.28 -14.51
N ALA A 62 5.84 15.89 -14.73
CA ALA A 62 6.37 14.60 -14.34
C ALA A 62 6.76 14.58 -12.85
N LEU A 63 6.47 13.45 -12.20
CA LEU A 63 7.03 13.11 -10.90
C LEU A 63 8.42 12.46 -11.09
N LYS A 64 9.22 12.45 -10.03
CA LYS A 64 10.54 11.80 -10.07
C LYS A 64 10.43 10.31 -10.47
N GLY A 65 11.24 9.90 -11.45
CA GLY A 65 11.23 8.53 -11.96
C GLY A 65 10.00 8.19 -12.82
N MET A 66 9.41 9.17 -13.47
CA MET A 66 8.26 9.05 -14.38
C MET A 66 8.67 9.38 -15.81
N TYR A 67 8.10 8.68 -16.78
CA TYR A 67 8.23 9.05 -18.19
C TYR A 67 7.27 10.19 -18.53
N ASP A 68 7.69 11.05 -19.48
CA ASP A 68 6.85 12.10 -20.04
C ASP A 68 6.69 11.96 -21.56
N ALA A 69 5.57 12.46 -22.08
CA ALA A 69 5.18 12.27 -23.47
C ALA A 69 6.04 13.04 -24.48
N GLU A 70 6.78 14.06 -24.05
CA GLU A 70 7.63 14.87 -24.92
C GLU A 70 8.99 14.19 -25.18
N THR A 71 9.51 13.44 -24.20
CA THR A 71 10.86 12.90 -24.25
C THR A 71 10.93 11.38 -24.36
N VAL A 72 9.85 10.66 -24.02
CA VAL A 72 9.85 9.18 -24.04
C VAL A 72 10.02 8.64 -25.46
N GLU A 73 10.83 7.61 -25.61
CA GLU A 73 11.02 6.91 -26.89
C GLU A 73 9.74 6.16 -27.28
N LYS A 74 9.11 6.59 -28.40
CA LYS A 74 7.85 6.02 -28.89
C LYS A 74 7.90 4.52 -29.10
N GLU A 75 9.04 4.02 -29.61
CA GLU A 75 9.22 2.58 -29.87
C GLU A 75 9.18 1.75 -28.58
N SER A 76 9.69 2.30 -27.47
CA SER A 76 9.62 1.61 -26.18
C SER A 76 8.18 1.49 -25.68
N LEU A 77 7.35 2.50 -25.90
CA LEU A 77 5.90 2.44 -25.58
C LEU A 77 5.16 1.46 -26.51
N ARG A 78 5.51 1.42 -27.81
CA ARG A 78 4.93 0.47 -28.77
C ARG A 78 5.24 -0.97 -28.38
N THR A 79 6.49 -1.25 -28.01
CA THR A 79 6.89 -2.56 -27.49
C THR A 79 6.04 -2.97 -26.27
N LEU A 80 5.77 -2.02 -25.36
CA LEU A 80 4.90 -2.30 -24.22
C LEU A 80 3.48 -2.65 -24.67
N ALA A 81 2.90 -1.89 -25.62
CA ALA A 81 1.57 -2.18 -26.14
C ALA A 81 1.49 -3.59 -26.74
N GLU A 82 2.48 -3.97 -27.56
CA GLU A 82 2.57 -5.30 -28.18
C GLU A 82 2.65 -6.42 -27.12
N ARG A 83 3.49 -6.25 -26.08
CA ARG A 83 3.60 -7.24 -24.99
C ARG A 83 2.31 -7.39 -24.21
N VAL A 84 1.61 -6.29 -23.92
CA VAL A 84 0.31 -6.31 -23.24
C VAL A 84 -0.75 -7.00 -24.09
N HIS A 85 -0.83 -6.66 -25.38
CA HIS A 85 -1.80 -7.24 -26.33
C HIS A 85 -1.60 -8.73 -26.55
N ALA A 86 -0.34 -9.24 -26.46
CA ALA A 86 -0.05 -10.68 -26.57
C ALA A 86 -0.82 -11.55 -25.55
N HIS A 87 -1.37 -10.95 -24.49
CA HIS A 87 -2.13 -11.63 -23.44
C HIS A 87 -3.63 -11.28 -23.45
N ASP A 88 -4.18 -10.86 -24.59
CA ASP A 88 -5.58 -10.40 -24.70
C ASP A 88 -5.94 -9.39 -23.60
N CYS A 89 -5.05 -8.43 -23.39
CA CYS A 89 -5.19 -7.36 -22.41
C CYS A 89 -5.09 -6.01 -23.12
N ARG A 90 -5.88 -5.02 -22.70
CA ARG A 90 -5.87 -3.69 -23.29
C ARG A 90 -4.88 -2.78 -22.56
N LEU A 91 -4.26 -1.86 -23.29
CA LEU A 91 -3.38 -0.84 -22.75
C LEU A 91 -4.14 0.48 -22.59
N ILE A 92 -4.25 0.95 -21.36
CA ILE A 92 -4.71 2.30 -21.01
C ILE A 92 -3.48 3.14 -20.70
N VAL A 93 -3.39 4.34 -21.26
CA VAL A 93 -2.38 5.31 -20.88
C VAL A 93 -3.07 6.46 -20.13
N GLN A 94 -2.74 6.63 -18.85
CA GLN A 94 -3.25 7.72 -18.03
C GLN A 94 -2.35 8.94 -18.19
N LEU A 95 -2.89 10.02 -18.75
CA LEU A 95 -2.25 11.30 -18.92
C LEU A 95 -2.34 12.13 -17.64
N PHE A 96 -1.22 12.68 -17.22
CA PHE A 96 -1.03 13.20 -15.89
C PHE A 96 -0.20 14.49 -15.90
N HIS A 97 -0.47 15.39 -14.96
CA HIS A 97 0.39 16.53 -14.61
C HIS A 97 0.32 16.74 -13.10
N CYS A 98 1.47 16.76 -12.41
CA CYS A 98 1.53 16.74 -10.94
C CYS A 98 0.89 17.98 -10.28
N GLY A 99 0.81 19.11 -10.99
CA GLY A 99 0.35 20.36 -10.37
C GLY A 99 1.30 20.79 -9.25
N ARG A 100 0.73 21.11 -8.09
CA ARG A 100 1.47 21.49 -6.87
C ARG A 100 1.95 20.28 -6.04
N ASN A 101 1.65 19.04 -6.47
CA ASN A 101 1.84 17.84 -5.66
C ASN A 101 3.17 17.12 -5.95
N GLU A 102 4.28 17.86 -5.85
CA GLU A 102 5.63 17.32 -5.80
C GLU A 102 6.51 18.16 -4.86
N SER A 103 7.59 17.59 -4.36
CA SER A 103 8.56 18.31 -3.55
C SER A 103 9.60 19.00 -4.44
N ALA A 104 10.05 20.21 -4.05
CA ALA A 104 11.12 20.90 -4.76
C ALA A 104 12.39 20.03 -4.92
N LYS A 105 12.70 19.22 -3.91
CA LYS A 105 13.85 18.29 -3.95
C LYS A 105 13.75 17.27 -5.09
N ASN A 106 12.56 16.78 -5.38
CA ASN A 106 12.35 15.75 -6.41
C ASN A 106 12.13 16.34 -7.79
N HIS A 107 11.54 17.56 -7.86
CA HIS A 107 11.19 18.24 -9.12
C HIS A 107 12.38 18.97 -9.76
N GLY A 108 13.46 19.18 -9.01
CA GLY A 108 14.65 19.86 -9.49
C GLY A 108 14.50 21.40 -9.49
N GLU A 109 15.16 22.08 -10.45
CA GLU A 109 15.19 23.55 -10.52
C GLU A 109 13.94 24.16 -11.19
N LYS A 110 13.08 23.34 -11.77
CA LYS A 110 11.87 23.82 -12.47
C LYS A 110 10.78 24.20 -11.47
N PRO A 111 10.00 25.27 -11.73
CA PRO A 111 8.88 25.60 -10.87
C PRO A 111 7.75 24.58 -11.02
N LEU A 112 7.08 24.26 -9.93
CA LEU A 112 5.79 23.59 -9.97
C LEU A 112 4.75 24.55 -10.52
N LEU A 113 3.89 24.07 -11.42
CA LEU A 113 2.84 24.86 -12.06
C LEU A 113 1.47 24.46 -11.49
N ALA A 114 0.69 25.45 -11.07
CA ALA A 114 -0.64 25.23 -10.51
C ALA A 114 -1.62 26.34 -10.91
N PRO A 115 -2.94 26.20 -10.69
CA PRO A 115 -3.89 27.29 -10.93
C PRO A 115 -3.54 28.55 -10.17
N SER A 116 -3.04 28.42 -8.94
CA SER A 116 -2.62 29.54 -8.10
C SER A 116 -1.45 29.13 -7.19
N ALA A 117 -0.74 30.11 -6.62
CA ALA A 117 0.43 29.93 -5.75
C ALA A 117 0.03 29.42 -4.34
N VAL A 118 -0.65 28.27 -4.28
CA VAL A 118 -1.10 27.64 -3.04
C VAL A 118 -0.34 26.34 -2.80
N ALA A 119 0.56 26.33 -1.83
CA ALA A 119 1.37 25.16 -1.49
C ALA A 119 0.54 23.96 -1.04
N SER A 120 0.95 22.76 -1.44
CA SER A 120 0.41 21.52 -0.88
C SER A 120 0.82 21.38 0.59
N PRO A 121 -0.09 21.07 1.53
CA PRO A 121 0.27 20.89 2.93
C PRO A 121 1.18 19.67 3.17
N ILE A 122 1.24 18.75 2.19
CA ILE A 122 2.09 17.56 2.23
C ILE A 122 3.52 17.89 1.79
N PHE A 123 3.66 18.48 0.59
CA PHE A 123 4.98 18.75 0.00
C PHE A 123 5.57 20.09 0.39
N ARG A 124 4.73 21.05 0.79
CA ARG A 124 5.10 22.38 1.29
C ARG A 124 5.95 23.23 0.32
N THR A 125 5.93 22.86 -0.95
CA THR A 125 6.56 23.64 -2.04
C THR A 125 5.51 24.56 -2.61
N GLU A 126 5.79 25.86 -2.66
CA GLU A 126 4.91 26.85 -3.27
C GLU A 126 5.02 26.78 -4.79
N PRO A 127 3.93 26.50 -5.51
CA PRO A 127 3.92 26.48 -6.97
C PRO A 127 3.82 27.90 -7.54
N GLN A 128 4.16 28.05 -8.80
CA GLN A 128 3.86 29.26 -9.55
C GLN A 128 2.45 29.19 -10.15
N GLU A 129 1.73 30.31 -10.09
CA GLU A 129 0.47 30.45 -10.82
C GLU A 129 0.74 30.42 -12.33
N MET A 130 0.04 29.56 -13.05
CA MET A 130 0.18 29.40 -14.49
C MET A 130 -0.21 30.66 -15.24
N THR A 131 0.67 31.13 -16.10
CA THR A 131 0.38 32.19 -17.07
C THR A 131 -0.54 31.71 -18.21
N ALA A 132 -1.11 32.59 -18.98
CA ALA A 132 -1.93 32.25 -20.15
C ALA A 132 -1.15 31.39 -21.17
N GLU A 133 0.15 31.61 -21.31
CA GLU A 133 1.03 30.84 -22.18
C GLU A 133 1.22 29.42 -21.65
N GLU A 134 1.47 29.23 -20.34
CA GLU A 134 1.63 27.94 -19.71
C GLU A 134 0.33 27.12 -19.73
N LEU A 135 -0.81 27.76 -19.52
CA LEU A 135 -2.13 27.15 -19.67
C LEU A 135 -2.34 26.62 -21.10
N ALA A 136 -2.00 27.44 -22.12
CA ALA A 136 -2.13 27.03 -23.53
C ALA A 136 -1.16 25.89 -23.87
N LYS A 137 0.10 25.96 -23.43
CA LYS A 137 1.13 24.92 -23.63
C LYS A 137 0.73 23.60 -22.96
N THR A 138 0.27 23.64 -21.72
CA THR A 138 -0.11 22.42 -20.98
C THR A 138 -1.36 21.77 -21.60
N LYS A 139 -2.33 22.57 -22.05
CA LYS A 139 -3.49 22.06 -22.78
C LYS A 139 -3.08 21.37 -24.10
N ALA A 140 -2.17 21.98 -24.85
CA ALA A 140 -1.59 21.37 -26.05
C ALA A 140 -0.79 20.09 -25.73
N ALA A 141 -0.07 20.05 -24.60
CA ALA A 141 0.67 18.85 -24.16
C ALA A 141 -0.27 17.67 -23.87
N PHE A 142 -1.44 17.91 -23.24
CA PHE A 142 -2.47 16.85 -23.08
C PHE A 142 -2.95 16.32 -24.44
N ALA A 143 -3.22 17.18 -25.40
CA ALA A 143 -3.65 16.79 -26.75
C ALA A 143 -2.57 16.00 -27.51
N ASN A 144 -1.31 16.46 -27.46
CA ASN A 144 -0.17 15.79 -28.09
C ASN A 144 0.11 14.44 -27.46
N ALA A 145 0.08 14.34 -26.13
CA ALA A 145 0.25 13.09 -25.40
C ALA A 145 -0.85 12.08 -25.76
N ALA A 146 -2.11 12.53 -25.92
CA ALA A 146 -3.20 11.67 -26.38
C ALA A 146 -2.99 11.18 -27.81
N ALA A 147 -2.52 12.04 -28.71
CA ALA A 147 -2.18 11.65 -30.08
C ALA A 147 -1.03 10.62 -30.10
N LEU A 148 -0.01 10.79 -29.26
CA LEU A 148 1.06 9.83 -29.05
C LEU A 148 0.48 8.47 -28.61
N CYS A 149 -0.44 8.43 -27.65
CA CYS A 149 -1.05 7.19 -27.17
C CYS A 149 -1.71 6.41 -28.32
N LYS A 150 -2.43 7.09 -29.21
CA LYS A 150 -3.04 6.50 -30.41
C LYS A 150 -1.96 6.00 -31.39
N GLU A 151 -0.88 6.76 -31.58
CA GLU A 151 0.22 6.41 -32.48
C GLU A 151 0.98 5.16 -32.03
N ILE A 152 1.17 4.96 -30.72
CA ILE A 152 1.92 3.82 -30.17
C ILE A 152 1.07 2.55 -30.04
N GLY A 153 -0.21 2.59 -30.39
CA GLY A 153 -1.12 1.45 -30.34
C GLY A 153 -1.76 1.19 -28.99
N ALA A 154 -1.81 2.19 -28.09
CA ALA A 154 -2.67 2.08 -26.91
C ALA A 154 -4.15 1.91 -27.33
N ASP A 155 -4.98 1.39 -26.42
CA ASP A 155 -6.41 1.17 -26.70
C ASP A 155 -7.29 2.29 -26.13
N ILE A 156 -6.87 2.91 -25.04
CA ILE A 156 -7.65 3.91 -24.30
C ILE A 156 -6.70 4.99 -23.75
N VAL A 157 -7.13 6.24 -23.82
CA VAL A 157 -6.53 7.35 -23.06
C VAL A 157 -7.37 7.63 -21.82
N GLU A 158 -6.75 7.75 -20.67
CA GLU A 158 -7.39 8.23 -19.44
C GLU A 158 -6.79 9.56 -19.03
N VAL A 159 -7.60 10.61 -18.88
CA VAL A 159 -7.14 11.93 -18.43
C VAL A 159 -7.34 12.06 -16.93
N SER A 160 -6.26 12.34 -16.19
CA SER A 160 -6.32 12.46 -14.73
C SER A 160 -6.80 13.84 -14.28
N ALA A 161 -8.00 13.88 -13.69
CA ALA A 161 -8.59 15.04 -13.01
C ALA A 161 -8.94 14.68 -11.56
N SER A 162 -7.99 14.07 -10.82
CA SER A 162 -8.23 13.47 -9.50
C SER A 162 -7.07 13.70 -8.53
N ALA A 163 -7.28 13.36 -7.27
CA ALA A 163 -6.28 13.23 -6.22
C ALA A 163 -5.49 14.51 -5.87
N GLY A 164 -5.91 15.66 -6.35
CA GLY A 164 -5.21 16.93 -6.12
C GLY A 164 -4.16 17.25 -7.18
N TYR A 165 -4.19 16.57 -8.33
CA TYR A 165 -3.34 16.87 -9.47
C TYR A 165 -3.92 18.00 -10.33
N LEU A 166 -3.14 18.55 -11.26
CA LEU A 166 -3.38 19.82 -11.92
C LEU A 166 -4.84 20.06 -12.34
N LEU A 167 -5.46 19.16 -13.10
CA LEU A 167 -6.81 19.40 -13.59
C LEU A 167 -7.85 19.43 -12.46
N SER A 168 -7.66 18.63 -11.40
CA SER A 168 -8.53 18.69 -10.24
C SER A 168 -8.33 19.92 -9.38
N GLU A 169 -7.12 20.51 -9.37
CA GLU A 169 -6.82 21.74 -8.64
C GLU A 169 -7.66 22.92 -9.17
N PHE A 170 -7.99 22.94 -10.47
CA PHE A 170 -8.79 24.00 -11.06
C PHE A 170 -10.21 24.07 -10.49
N PHE A 171 -10.88 22.95 -10.27
CA PHE A 171 -12.25 22.96 -9.74
C PHE A 171 -12.34 22.84 -8.21
N SER A 172 -11.24 23.10 -7.51
CA SER A 172 -11.24 23.22 -6.05
C SER A 172 -11.17 24.67 -5.60
N PRO A 173 -12.10 25.14 -4.73
CA PRO A 173 -12.04 26.48 -4.17
C PRO A 173 -10.82 26.70 -3.27
N LEU A 174 -10.21 25.61 -2.76
CA LEU A 174 -9.04 25.69 -1.89
C LEU A 174 -7.74 25.95 -2.66
N THR A 175 -7.68 25.64 -3.95
CA THR A 175 -6.45 25.71 -4.75
C THR A 175 -6.53 26.64 -5.94
N ASN A 176 -7.73 26.98 -6.40
CA ASN A 176 -7.93 27.90 -7.51
C ASN A 176 -8.45 29.26 -7.01
N GLN A 177 -7.53 30.20 -6.85
CA GLN A 177 -7.79 31.56 -6.42
C GLN A 177 -7.69 32.57 -7.59
N ARG A 178 -7.68 32.06 -8.85
CA ARG A 178 -7.62 32.92 -10.06
C ARG A 178 -8.85 33.80 -10.18
N THR A 179 -8.66 34.96 -10.81
CA THR A 179 -9.73 35.93 -11.08
C THR A 179 -10.09 36.05 -12.57
N ASP A 180 -9.43 35.26 -13.43
CA ASP A 180 -9.71 35.18 -14.86
C ASP A 180 -10.81 34.15 -15.18
N VAL A 181 -11.01 33.85 -16.47
CA VAL A 181 -12.02 32.90 -16.97
C VAL A 181 -11.83 31.46 -16.46
N TYR A 182 -10.66 31.12 -15.94
CA TYR A 182 -10.32 29.83 -15.37
C TYR A 182 -10.42 29.80 -13.84
N GLY A 183 -10.77 30.92 -13.22
CA GLY A 183 -10.93 31.01 -11.76
C GLY A 183 -12.12 30.20 -11.24
N TYR A 184 -12.07 29.81 -9.96
CA TYR A 184 -13.14 29.04 -9.33
C TYR A 184 -14.51 29.74 -9.40
N GLN A 185 -14.53 31.05 -9.36
CA GLN A 185 -15.76 31.85 -9.45
C GLN A 185 -16.46 31.74 -10.82
N THR A 186 -15.73 31.26 -11.84
CA THR A 186 -16.28 31.00 -13.17
C THR A 186 -16.56 29.50 -13.34
N GLU A 187 -17.81 29.11 -13.46
CA GLU A 187 -18.23 27.71 -13.67
C GLU A 187 -17.62 26.72 -12.65
N ASN A 188 -17.40 27.14 -11.41
CA ASN A 188 -16.71 26.40 -10.36
C ASN A 188 -15.32 25.87 -10.82
N GLY A 189 -14.58 26.66 -11.58
CA GLY A 189 -13.26 26.33 -12.10
C GLY A 189 -13.20 25.20 -13.11
N MET A 190 -14.34 24.74 -13.64
CA MET A 190 -14.41 23.58 -14.56
C MET A 190 -13.98 23.92 -16.00
N THR A 191 -13.89 25.21 -16.35
CA THR A 191 -13.60 25.68 -17.71
C THR A 191 -12.31 25.08 -18.26
N TYR A 192 -11.19 25.22 -17.56
CA TYR A 192 -9.90 24.72 -18.03
C TYR A 192 -9.84 23.18 -18.17
N PRO A 193 -10.27 22.38 -17.19
CA PRO A 193 -10.34 20.92 -17.34
C PRO A 193 -11.23 20.47 -18.49
N LEU A 194 -12.38 21.11 -18.73
CA LEU A 194 -13.27 20.79 -19.85
C LEU A 194 -12.63 21.14 -21.20
N GLU A 195 -11.93 22.27 -21.31
CA GLU A 195 -11.17 22.64 -22.51
C GLU A 195 -10.00 21.66 -22.77
N ALA A 196 -9.33 21.17 -21.72
CA ALA A 196 -8.28 20.16 -21.84
C ALA A 196 -8.86 18.83 -22.42
N LEU A 197 -10.02 18.38 -21.90
CA LEU A 197 -10.73 17.19 -22.44
C LEU A 197 -11.17 17.42 -23.90
N ALA A 198 -11.66 18.62 -24.24
CA ALA A 198 -12.03 18.94 -25.61
C ALA A 198 -10.83 18.93 -26.56
N ALA A 199 -9.68 19.44 -26.12
CA ALA A 199 -8.43 19.40 -26.89
C ALA A 199 -7.93 17.96 -27.10
N VAL A 200 -8.02 17.10 -26.08
CA VAL A 200 -7.73 15.66 -26.19
C VAL A 200 -8.67 15.00 -27.21
N ARG A 201 -9.99 15.22 -27.11
CA ARG A 201 -10.97 14.67 -28.06
C ARG A 201 -10.70 15.14 -29.50
N ALA A 202 -10.39 16.39 -29.69
CA ALA A 202 -10.05 16.94 -31.01
C ALA A 202 -8.79 16.27 -31.61
N ALA A 203 -7.81 15.93 -30.80
CA ALA A 203 -6.57 15.28 -31.24
C ALA A 203 -6.74 13.81 -31.62
N VAL A 204 -7.63 13.08 -30.93
CA VAL A 204 -7.73 11.62 -31.13
C VAL A 204 -9.01 11.16 -31.86
N GLY A 205 -10.00 12.06 -32.06
CA GLY A 205 -11.28 11.74 -32.73
C GLY A 205 -12.07 10.68 -31.96
N ASP A 206 -12.42 9.58 -32.62
CA ASP A 206 -13.25 8.50 -32.03
C ASP A 206 -12.51 7.56 -31.07
N PHE A 207 -11.25 7.81 -30.79
CA PHE A 207 -10.47 7.00 -29.85
C PHE A 207 -11.08 7.05 -28.43
N PRO A 208 -11.14 5.93 -27.68
CA PRO A 208 -11.75 5.90 -26.37
C PRO A 208 -11.03 6.79 -25.35
N ILE A 209 -11.80 7.65 -24.66
CA ILE A 209 -11.29 8.54 -23.62
C ILE A 209 -12.01 8.28 -22.31
N LEU A 210 -11.26 7.99 -21.26
CA LEU A 210 -11.72 7.98 -19.88
C LEU A 210 -11.29 9.29 -19.19
N VAL A 211 -12.06 9.73 -18.21
CA VAL A 211 -11.62 10.73 -17.24
C VAL A 211 -11.59 10.10 -15.85
N LYS A 212 -10.50 10.28 -15.12
CA LYS A 212 -10.41 9.87 -13.73
C LYS A 212 -10.67 11.05 -12.82
N VAL A 213 -11.63 10.90 -11.90
CA VAL A 213 -12.06 11.95 -10.98
C VAL A 213 -12.02 11.49 -9.53
N SER A 214 -11.78 12.41 -8.60
CA SER A 214 -12.16 12.20 -7.19
C SER A 214 -13.60 12.64 -7.00
N ALA A 215 -14.45 11.76 -6.49
CA ALA A 215 -15.89 12.03 -6.31
C ALA A 215 -16.15 13.24 -5.41
N ALA A 216 -15.30 13.46 -4.43
CA ALA A 216 -15.26 14.64 -3.57
C ALA A 216 -13.81 14.87 -3.13
N GLN A 217 -13.47 16.09 -2.76
CA GLN A 217 -12.13 16.41 -2.26
C GLN A 217 -11.86 15.80 -0.88
N MET A 218 -12.91 15.64 -0.08
CA MET A 218 -12.86 15.12 1.30
C MET A 218 -11.94 15.92 2.22
N VAL A 219 -11.87 17.23 1.97
CA VAL A 219 -11.18 18.24 2.78
C VAL A 219 -12.19 19.33 3.09
N GLU A 220 -12.21 19.86 4.30
CA GLU A 220 -13.14 20.91 4.69
C GLU A 220 -13.00 22.15 3.78
N GLY A 221 -14.13 22.62 3.26
CA GLY A 221 -14.18 23.72 2.29
C GLY A 221 -13.83 23.35 0.85
N GLY A 222 -13.53 22.07 0.58
CA GLY A 222 -13.27 21.58 -0.79
C GLY A 222 -14.56 21.31 -1.57
N TYR A 223 -14.41 20.88 -2.84
CA TYR A 223 -15.54 20.51 -3.68
C TYR A 223 -16.19 19.18 -3.25
N GLU A 224 -17.46 19.07 -3.55
CA GLU A 224 -18.32 17.95 -3.14
C GLU A 224 -18.72 17.06 -4.35
N LEU A 225 -19.38 15.94 -4.07
CA LEU A 225 -19.86 15.01 -5.09
C LEU A 225 -20.72 15.70 -6.18
N THR A 226 -21.54 16.67 -5.82
CA THR A 226 -22.39 17.44 -6.75
C THR A 226 -21.58 18.19 -7.80
N ASP A 227 -20.39 18.69 -7.46
CA ASP A 227 -19.52 19.38 -8.40
C ASP A 227 -18.91 18.39 -9.40
N THR A 228 -18.47 17.22 -8.90
CA THR A 228 -17.96 16.15 -9.75
C THR A 228 -19.03 15.60 -10.69
N LEU A 229 -20.27 15.41 -10.22
CA LEU A 229 -21.40 15.02 -11.06
C LEU A 229 -21.62 16.03 -12.18
N ARG A 230 -21.62 17.32 -11.87
CA ARG A 230 -21.78 18.41 -12.86
C ARG A 230 -20.63 18.43 -13.87
N PHE A 231 -19.39 18.29 -13.42
CA PHE A 231 -18.22 18.23 -14.29
C PHE A 231 -18.29 17.06 -15.27
N CYS A 232 -18.54 15.84 -14.77
CA CYS A 232 -18.64 14.65 -15.62
C CYS A 232 -19.81 14.74 -16.60
N LYS A 233 -20.95 15.30 -16.18
CA LYS A 233 -22.10 15.48 -17.06
C LYS A 233 -21.82 16.47 -18.19
N LYS A 234 -21.17 17.61 -17.90
CA LYS A 234 -20.76 18.55 -18.94
C LYS A 234 -19.78 17.91 -19.94
N ALA A 235 -18.84 17.09 -19.46
CA ALA A 235 -17.89 16.37 -20.31
C ALA A 235 -18.58 15.31 -21.18
N GLU A 236 -19.55 14.58 -20.62
CA GLU A 236 -20.38 13.60 -21.37
C GLU A 236 -21.23 14.30 -22.44
N ASP A 237 -21.96 15.36 -22.08
CA ASP A 237 -22.84 16.10 -23.00
C ASP A 237 -22.06 16.75 -24.16
N ALA A 238 -20.82 17.14 -23.91
CA ALA A 238 -19.90 17.62 -24.95
C ALA A 238 -19.27 16.51 -25.80
N GLY A 239 -19.52 15.22 -25.48
CA GLY A 239 -18.94 14.07 -26.18
C GLY A 239 -17.42 13.94 -26.00
N THR A 240 -16.85 14.54 -24.95
CA THR A 240 -15.39 14.57 -24.74
C THR A 240 -14.88 13.34 -24.00
N ILE A 241 -15.76 12.57 -23.34
CA ILE A 241 -15.42 11.35 -22.59
C ILE A 241 -16.30 10.17 -22.99
N ASP A 242 -15.80 8.95 -22.83
CA ASP A 242 -16.49 7.69 -23.10
C ASP A 242 -16.64 6.83 -21.84
N GLY A 243 -16.11 7.26 -20.70
CA GLY A 243 -16.24 6.62 -19.41
C GLY A 243 -15.56 7.39 -18.29
N VAL A 244 -15.86 7.01 -17.05
CA VAL A 244 -15.37 7.71 -15.85
C VAL A 244 -14.77 6.71 -14.86
N THR A 245 -13.53 6.96 -14.43
CA THR A 245 -12.90 6.25 -13.32
C THR A 245 -13.05 7.06 -12.03
N VAL A 246 -13.68 6.47 -11.02
CA VAL A 246 -14.08 7.18 -9.79
C VAL A 246 -13.26 6.75 -8.60
N THR A 247 -12.52 7.69 -8.01
CA THR A 247 -11.86 7.54 -6.70
C THR A 247 -12.47 8.52 -5.69
N GLY A 248 -12.00 8.51 -4.44
CA GLY A 248 -12.42 9.45 -3.40
C GLY A 248 -11.23 10.13 -2.75
N GLY A 249 -11.42 11.39 -2.37
CA GLY A 249 -10.44 12.18 -1.66
C GLY A 249 -9.23 12.62 -2.47
N TRP A 250 -8.46 13.49 -1.88
CA TRP A 250 -7.14 13.94 -2.34
C TRP A 250 -6.05 13.39 -1.41
N HIS A 251 -4.78 13.61 -1.75
CA HIS A 251 -3.65 13.27 -0.87
C HIS A 251 -3.75 13.94 0.52
N GLU A 252 -4.42 15.08 0.61
CA GLU A 252 -4.61 15.87 1.83
C GLU A 252 -5.78 15.40 2.69
N SER A 253 -6.63 14.52 2.17
CA SER A 253 -7.82 14.06 2.90
C SER A 253 -7.44 13.28 4.17
N PRO A 254 -8.32 13.26 5.20
CA PRO A 254 -8.03 12.59 6.47
C PRO A 254 -7.68 11.10 6.36
N VAL A 255 -8.18 10.43 5.32
CA VAL A 255 -7.84 9.04 5.00
C VAL A 255 -7.19 9.03 3.62
N GLU A 256 -5.87 9.17 3.62
CA GLU A 256 -5.09 9.14 2.39
C GLU A 256 -5.14 7.76 1.73
N GLN A 257 -5.28 7.76 0.38
CA GLN A 257 -5.09 6.56 -0.45
C GLN A 257 -5.74 5.29 0.09
N ILE A 258 -6.81 5.43 0.84
CA ILE A 258 -7.63 4.34 1.39
C ILE A 258 -6.84 3.16 1.95
N SER A 259 -6.61 3.25 3.24
CA SER A 259 -5.97 2.22 4.05
C SER A 259 -6.96 1.14 4.51
N TYR A 260 -6.49 0.17 5.29
CA TYR A 260 -7.34 -0.84 5.94
C TYR A 260 -8.37 -0.24 6.92
N HIS A 261 -8.25 1.03 7.30
CA HIS A 261 -9.25 1.72 8.13
C HIS A 261 -10.60 1.94 7.42
N VAL A 262 -10.63 1.92 6.09
CA VAL A 262 -11.85 1.98 5.30
C VAL A 262 -12.26 0.57 4.87
N SER A 263 -13.53 0.23 4.94
CA SER A 263 -14.03 -1.09 4.53
C SER A 263 -13.78 -1.39 3.03
N LYS A 264 -13.75 -2.68 2.67
CA LYS A 264 -13.61 -3.13 1.28
C LYS A 264 -14.75 -2.56 0.42
N GLY A 265 -14.39 -1.88 -0.68
CA GLY A 265 -15.34 -1.22 -1.57
C GLY A 265 -16.10 -0.04 -0.94
N GLY A 266 -15.59 0.53 0.17
CA GLY A 266 -16.27 1.59 0.92
C GLY A 266 -16.58 2.87 0.14
N TYR A 267 -15.90 3.08 -1.01
CA TYR A 267 -16.14 4.23 -1.89
C TYR A 267 -16.93 3.87 -3.15
N ALA A 268 -17.38 2.63 -3.30
CA ALA A 268 -18.25 2.23 -4.42
C ALA A 268 -19.58 3.04 -4.49
N PRO A 269 -20.18 3.53 -3.38
CA PRO A 269 -21.33 4.41 -3.46
C PRO A 269 -21.12 5.69 -4.27
N PHE A 270 -19.88 6.24 -4.30
CA PHE A 270 -19.56 7.37 -5.17
C PHE A 270 -19.67 7.01 -6.65
N ALA A 271 -19.10 5.86 -7.05
CA ALA A 271 -19.25 5.35 -8.41
C ALA A 271 -20.74 5.12 -8.75
N GLY A 272 -21.51 4.56 -7.80
CA GLY A 272 -22.94 4.35 -7.96
C GLY A 272 -23.74 5.64 -8.16
N ALA A 273 -23.35 6.74 -7.54
CA ALA A 273 -23.95 8.04 -7.76
C ALA A 273 -23.68 8.55 -9.19
N LEU A 274 -22.42 8.46 -9.65
CA LEU A 274 -22.07 8.84 -11.02
C LEU A 274 -22.78 7.95 -12.04
N LYS A 275 -22.82 6.62 -11.83
CA LYS A 275 -23.50 5.69 -12.73
C LYS A 275 -24.99 5.94 -12.88
N LYS A 276 -25.65 6.42 -11.86
CA LYS A 276 -27.08 6.82 -11.93
C LYS A 276 -27.30 8.11 -12.72
N TYR A 277 -26.26 8.96 -12.79
CA TYR A 277 -26.35 10.29 -13.37
C TYR A 277 -25.82 10.35 -14.82
N LEU A 278 -24.89 9.44 -15.16
CA LEU A 278 -24.22 9.37 -16.45
C LEU A 278 -24.72 8.15 -17.26
N SER A 279 -24.59 8.24 -18.58
CA SER A 279 -24.87 7.15 -19.51
C SER A 279 -23.60 6.36 -19.89
N VAL A 280 -22.42 6.99 -19.77
CA VAL A 280 -21.14 6.35 -20.04
C VAL A 280 -20.76 5.35 -18.93
N PRO A 281 -19.97 4.30 -19.24
CA PRO A 281 -19.49 3.34 -18.26
C PRO A 281 -18.70 3.97 -17.10
N VAL A 282 -18.86 3.37 -15.91
CA VAL A 282 -18.21 3.82 -14.69
C VAL A 282 -17.32 2.72 -14.10
N ILE A 283 -16.08 3.08 -13.80
CA ILE A 283 -15.09 2.22 -13.15
C ILE A 283 -15.02 2.61 -11.66
N ALA A 284 -15.41 1.70 -10.77
CA ALA A 284 -15.28 1.91 -9.32
C ALA A 284 -13.88 1.57 -8.86
N CYS A 285 -13.33 2.37 -7.95
CA CYS A 285 -12.00 2.19 -7.37
C CYS A 285 -12.04 2.02 -5.85
N ASN A 286 -10.86 1.78 -5.27
CA ASN A 286 -10.58 1.81 -3.85
C ASN A 286 -11.03 0.58 -3.05
N ARG A 287 -10.03 -0.21 -2.61
CA ARG A 287 -10.20 -1.45 -1.85
C ARG A 287 -11.20 -2.45 -2.46
N ILE A 288 -11.18 -2.59 -3.78
CA ILE A 288 -11.85 -3.66 -4.50
C ILE A 288 -10.74 -4.65 -4.87
N HIS A 289 -10.48 -5.66 -4.03
CA HIS A 289 -9.34 -6.56 -4.18
C HIS A 289 -9.67 -8.02 -3.84
N ASP A 290 -10.95 -8.38 -3.91
CA ASP A 290 -11.47 -9.74 -3.83
C ASP A 290 -12.75 -9.88 -4.67
N ALA A 291 -13.08 -11.13 -5.04
CA ALA A 291 -14.22 -11.42 -5.89
C ALA A 291 -15.56 -11.08 -5.23
N GLU A 292 -15.69 -11.32 -3.93
CA GLU A 292 -16.93 -11.07 -3.18
C GLU A 292 -17.30 -9.58 -3.21
N THR A 293 -16.33 -8.71 -2.91
CA THR A 293 -16.51 -7.26 -2.98
C THR A 293 -16.87 -6.81 -4.40
N ALA A 294 -16.16 -7.32 -5.41
CA ALA A 294 -16.41 -6.95 -6.81
C ALA A 294 -17.79 -7.41 -7.28
N GLU A 295 -18.18 -8.66 -7.00
CA GLU A 295 -19.49 -9.18 -7.37
C GLU A 295 -20.63 -8.43 -6.67
N ARG A 296 -20.46 -8.10 -5.41
CA ARG A 296 -21.43 -7.29 -4.65
C ARG A 296 -21.65 -5.92 -5.29
N ILE A 297 -20.56 -5.22 -5.63
CA ILE A 297 -20.62 -3.88 -6.21
C ILE A 297 -21.26 -3.92 -7.62
N LEU A 298 -20.87 -4.89 -8.44
CA LEU A 298 -21.43 -5.07 -9.79
C LEU A 298 -22.91 -5.48 -9.76
N SER A 299 -23.28 -6.43 -8.89
CA SER A 299 -24.68 -6.89 -8.77
C SER A 299 -25.61 -5.81 -8.22
N GLN A 300 -25.11 -4.89 -7.42
CA GLN A 300 -25.84 -3.70 -6.96
C GLN A 300 -25.93 -2.60 -8.03
N GLY A 301 -25.32 -2.79 -9.19
CA GLY A 301 -25.32 -1.81 -10.27
C GLY A 301 -24.55 -0.52 -9.95
N LEU A 302 -23.55 -0.59 -9.04
CA LEU A 302 -22.78 0.58 -8.63
C LEU A 302 -21.67 0.96 -9.63
N CYS A 303 -21.27 0.04 -10.51
CA CYS A 303 -20.28 0.29 -11.56
C CYS A 303 -20.40 -0.72 -12.70
N ASP A 304 -19.62 -0.50 -13.76
CA ASP A 304 -19.46 -1.42 -14.89
C ASP A 304 -18.16 -2.20 -14.81
N PHE A 305 -17.12 -1.60 -14.23
CA PHE A 305 -15.80 -2.19 -14.03
C PHE A 305 -15.29 -2.00 -12.61
N CYS A 306 -14.46 -2.93 -12.17
CA CYS A 306 -13.73 -2.88 -10.90
C CYS A 306 -12.28 -2.52 -11.17
N GLY A 307 -11.89 -1.31 -10.77
CA GLY A 307 -10.52 -0.81 -10.87
C GLY A 307 -9.73 -1.13 -9.60
N THR A 308 -8.61 -1.84 -9.74
CA THR A 308 -7.70 -2.12 -8.62
C THR A 308 -6.24 -2.02 -9.06
N ALA A 309 -5.44 -1.27 -8.31
CA ALA A 309 -4.00 -1.17 -8.53
C ALA A 309 -3.24 -2.14 -7.64
N ARG A 310 -3.46 -2.02 -6.33
CA ARG A 310 -2.67 -2.70 -5.30
C ARG A 310 -2.92 -4.20 -5.20
N ALA A 311 -4.07 -4.72 -5.70
CA ALA A 311 -4.27 -6.17 -5.79
C ALA A 311 -3.32 -6.77 -6.83
N PHE A 312 -3.22 -6.16 -8.02
CA PHE A 312 -2.27 -6.57 -9.05
C PHE A 312 -0.80 -6.30 -8.68
N LEU A 313 -0.53 -5.34 -7.79
CA LEU A 313 0.80 -5.14 -7.22
C LEU A 313 1.16 -6.27 -6.24
N ALA A 314 0.22 -6.68 -5.42
CA ALA A 314 0.41 -7.78 -4.47
C ALA A 314 0.54 -9.14 -5.19
N ASP A 315 -0.29 -9.39 -6.19
CA ASP A 315 -0.26 -10.63 -6.99
C ASP A 315 -0.49 -10.30 -8.46
N ALA A 316 0.54 -10.46 -9.29
CA ALA A 316 0.42 -10.22 -10.72
C ALA A 316 -0.63 -11.14 -11.37
N ALA A 317 -0.80 -12.36 -10.86
CA ALA A 317 -1.78 -13.35 -11.35
C ALA A 317 -3.16 -13.25 -10.67
N PHE A 318 -3.44 -12.17 -9.96
CA PHE A 318 -4.64 -11.93 -9.14
C PHE A 318 -5.94 -12.35 -9.82
N ALA A 319 -6.23 -11.85 -11.04
CA ALA A 319 -7.50 -12.12 -11.69
C ALA A 319 -7.64 -13.59 -12.12
N ASN A 320 -6.59 -14.20 -12.68
CA ASN A 320 -6.59 -15.60 -13.07
C ASN A 320 -6.75 -16.53 -11.86
N ARG A 321 -6.08 -16.23 -10.73
CA ARG A 321 -6.21 -17.00 -9.50
C ARG A 321 -7.63 -16.92 -8.94
N LEU A 322 -8.22 -15.73 -8.91
CA LEU A 322 -9.63 -15.54 -8.53
C LEU A 322 -10.58 -16.34 -9.42
N GLN A 323 -10.41 -16.27 -10.74
CA GLN A 323 -11.25 -17.00 -11.69
C GLN A 323 -11.14 -18.51 -11.50
N ALA A 324 -9.96 -19.01 -11.19
CA ALA A 324 -9.69 -20.43 -10.95
C ALA A 324 -10.05 -20.89 -9.54
N GLY A 325 -10.52 -20.02 -8.64
CA GLY A 325 -10.75 -20.33 -7.23
C GLY A 325 -9.48 -20.72 -6.46
N LYS A 326 -8.31 -20.25 -6.93
CA LYS A 326 -7.02 -20.53 -6.30
C LYS A 326 -6.65 -19.47 -5.26
N PRO A 327 -5.86 -19.83 -4.24
CA PRO A 327 -5.27 -18.86 -3.33
C PRO A 327 -4.47 -17.81 -4.09
N TYR A 328 -4.58 -16.56 -3.67
CA TYR A 328 -3.85 -15.41 -4.21
C TYR A 328 -3.29 -14.57 -3.06
N LEU A 329 -2.24 -13.82 -3.33
CA LEU A 329 -1.62 -12.93 -2.34
C LEU A 329 -2.47 -11.67 -2.13
N PRO A 330 -3.15 -11.52 -0.98
CA PRO A 330 -4.06 -10.40 -0.76
C PRO A 330 -3.32 -9.11 -0.45
N CYS A 331 -3.77 -8.01 -1.06
CA CYS A 331 -3.29 -6.68 -0.70
C CYS A 331 -3.72 -6.31 0.73
N GLN A 332 -2.77 -6.04 1.62
CA GLN A 332 -3.02 -5.70 3.03
C GLN A 332 -3.48 -4.25 3.24
N SER A 333 -3.55 -3.43 2.19
CA SER A 333 -3.89 -2.00 2.28
C SER A 333 -3.04 -1.23 3.30
N CYS A 334 -1.79 -1.63 3.49
CA CYS A 334 -0.83 -1.06 4.43
C CYS A 334 -0.20 0.26 3.94
N ASN A 335 -0.44 0.65 2.69
CA ASN A 335 0.02 1.87 2.04
C ASN A 335 1.55 2.09 2.00
N LYS A 336 2.38 1.09 2.33
CA LYS A 336 3.86 1.22 2.26
C LYS A 336 4.36 1.51 0.85
N CYS A 337 3.72 0.92 -0.17
CA CYS A 337 4.00 1.20 -1.58
C CYS A 337 3.80 2.68 -1.93
N ILE A 338 2.70 3.28 -1.48
CA ILE A 338 2.37 4.69 -1.71
C ILE A 338 3.34 5.59 -0.95
N ALA A 339 3.61 5.28 0.33
CA ALA A 339 4.55 6.03 1.14
C ALA A 339 5.98 6.05 0.56
N ALA A 340 6.37 5.02 -0.19
CA ALA A 340 7.66 4.98 -0.88
C ALA A 340 7.69 5.97 -2.06
N VAL A 341 6.70 5.90 -2.95
CA VAL A 341 6.69 6.78 -4.15
C VAL A 341 6.50 8.25 -3.80
N LEU A 342 5.73 8.58 -2.75
CA LEU A 342 5.61 9.95 -2.23
C LEU A 342 6.95 10.49 -1.67
N LYS A 343 7.87 9.62 -1.28
CA LYS A 343 9.24 9.96 -0.87
C LYS A 343 10.24 9.93 -2.05
N GLY A 344 9.78 9.81 -3.28
CA GLY A 344 10.60 9.71 -4.49
C GLY A 344 11.42 8.42 -4.57
N LYS A 345 10.93 7.34 -3.94
CA LYS A 345 11.46 5.98 -4.03
C LYS A 345 10.65 5.17 -5.04
N GLU A 346 11.21 4.08 -5.49
CA GLU A 346 10.55 3.13 -6.40
C GLU A 346 9.38 2.40 -5.74
N LEU A 347 8.41 2.01 -6.56
CA LEU A 347 7.26 1.21 -6.15
C LEU A 347 7.71 -0.19 -5.69
N PHE A 348 7.15 -0.65 -4.58
CA PHE A 348 7.32 -2.01 -4.09
C PHE A 348 6.06 -2.48 -3.33
N CYS A 349 5.96 -3.77 -3.06
CA CYS A 349 4.96 -4.31 -2.15
C CYS A 349 5.61 -4.92 -0.91
N ALA A 350 5.15 -4.54 0.29
CA ALA A 350 5.72 -5.05 1.55
C ALA A 350 5.50 -6.56 1.76
N PHE A 351 4.48 -7.14 1.13
CA PHE A 351 4.13 -8.57 1.24
C PHE A 351 4.45 -9.36 -0.03
N ASN A 352 4.88 -8.69 -1.10
CA ASN A 352 5.38 -9.31 -2.32
C ASN A 352 6.69 -8.64 -2.74
N PRO A 353 7.83 -9.17 -2.33
CA PRO A 353 9.13 -8.57 -2.65
C PRO A 353 9.52 -8.76 -4.14
N GLU A 354 8.80 -9.59 -4.90
CA GLU A 354 8.99 -9.76 -6.34
C GLU A 354 8.40 -8.59 -7.14
N ALA A 355 7.45 -7.85 -6.56
CA ALA A 355 6.79 -6.74 -7.25
C ALA A 355 7.78 -5.62 -7.61
N GLY A 356 7.94 -5.37 -8.89
CA GLY A 356 8.96 -4.49 -9.48
C GLY A 356 10.32 -5.17 -9.70
N ASN A 357 10.41 -6.48 -9.46
CA ASN A 357 11.60 -7.32 -9.70
C ASN A 357 11.30 -8.50 -10.64
N GLU A 358 10.18 -8.48 -11.35
CA GLU A 358 9.71 -9.58 -12.22
C GLU A 358 10.77 -9.96 -13.27
N ALA A 359 11.43 -8.97 -13.90
CA ALA A 359 12.48 -9.21 -14.88
C ALA A 359 13.69 -9.98 -14.30
N PHE A 360 14.01 -9.76 -13.03
CA PHE A 360 15.08 -10.50 -12.34
C PHE A 360 14.63 -11.92 -11.98
N GLU A 361 13.36 -12.09 -11.58
CA GLU A 361 12.83 -13.42 -11.24
C GLU A 361 12.90 -14.38 -12.44
N HIS A 362 12.60 -13.91 -13.65
CA HIS A 362 12.68 -14.71 -14.87
C HIS A 362 14.10 -15.17 -15.20
N GLN A 363 15.13 -14.45 -14.75
CA GLN A 363 16.54 -14.77 -15.02
C GLN A 363 17.17 -15.65 -13.93
N ARG A 364 16.48 -15.90 -12.82
CA ARG A 364 17.03 -16.64 -11.69
C ARG A 364 17.21 -18.12 -12.00
N ARG A 365 18.43 -18.60 -11.77
CA ARG A 365 18.79 -20.00 -12.00
C ARG A 365 18.28 -20.89 -10.85
N LYS A 366 17.83 -22.09 -11.20
CA LYS A 366 17.58 -23.16 -10.23
C LYS A 366 18.85 -23.96 -10.01
N ILE A 367 19.03 -24.55 -8.82
CA ILE A 367 20.13 -25.47 -8.56
C ILE A 367 19.97 -26.74 -9.40
N ALA A 368 21.09 -27.22 -9.94
CA ALA A 368 21.08 -28.39 -10.83
C ALA A 368 20.88 -29.73 -10.09
N THR A 369 21.25 -29.81 -8.81
CA THR A 369 21.18 -31.01 -7.97
C THR A 369 20.27 -30.79 -6.78
N ARG A 370 19.52 -31.84 -6.40
CA ARG A 370 18.67 -31.81 -5.20
C ARG A 370 19.54 -31.67 -3.95
N LYS A 371 19.52 -30.49 -3.33
CA LYS A 371 20.21 -30.20 -2.07
C LYS A 371 19.17 -29.83 -1.01
N GLU A 372 19.38 -30.24 0.23
CA GLU A 372 18.46 -29.93 1.33
C GLU A 372 18.69 -28.51 1.85
N CYS A 373 17.59 -27.79 2.07
CA CYS A 373 17.57 -26.54 2.82
C CYS A 373 16.65 -26.67 4.02
N ILE A 374 17.15 -26.35 5.21
CA ILE A 374 16.34 -26.26 6.42
C ILE A 374 16.14 -24.79 6.77
N VAL A 375 14.86 -24.40 6.93
CA VAL A 375 14.46 -23.07 7.40
C VAL A 375 13.91 -23.19 8.82
N ILE A 376 14.43 -22.41 9.75
CA ILE A 376 14.08 -22.44 11.17
C ILE A 376 13.26 -21.20 11.53
N GLY A 377 11.99 -21.40 11.85
CA GLY A 377 11.04 -20.35 12.22
C GLY A 377 9.89 -20.19 11.23
N GLY A 378 8.67 -20.34 11.71
CA GLY A 378 7.42 -20.29 10.92
C GLY A 378 6.83 -18.89 10.73
N GLY A 379 7.59 -17.83 11.03
CA GLY A 379 7.20 -16.42 10.85
C GLY A 379 7.25 -15.96 9.38
N PRO A 380 6.98 -14.67 9.11
CA PRO A 380 6.94 -14.14 7.73
C PRO A 380 8.26 -14.31 6.98
N ALA A 381 9.41 -14.06 7.64
CA ALA A 381 10.72 -14.27 7.05
C ALA A 381 10.96 -15.74 6.70
N GLY A 382 10.64 -16.67 7.62
CA GLY A 382 10.85 -18.10 7.40
C GLY A 382 9.93 -18.65 6.31
N MET A 383 8.67 -18.25 6.25
CA MET A 383 7.76 -18.63 5.17
C MET A 383 8.27 -18.18 3.81
N GLU A 384 8.74 -16.92 3.69
CA GLU A 384 9.30 -16.39 2.45
C GLU A 384 10.62 -17.08 2.08
N ALA A 385 11.52 -17.31 3.05
CA ALA A 385 12.75 -18.05 2.84
C ALA A 385 12.47 -19.49 2.34
N ALA A 386 11.50 -20.19 2.93
CA ALA A 386 11.10 -21.53 2.51
C ALA A 386 10.51 -21.54 1.09
N LYS A 387 9.65 -20.56 0.75
CA LYS A 387 9.12 -20.36 -0.59
C LYS A 387 10.27 -20.18 -1.59
N LYS A 388 11.17 -19.24 -1.33
CA LYS A 388 12.30 -18.93 -2.22
C LYS A 388 13.28 -20.09 -2.36
N SER A 389 13.56 -20.82 -1.29
CA SER A 389 14.37 -22.05 -1.34
C SER A 389 13.77 -23.08 -2.30
N ALA A 390 12.47 -23.35 -2.16
CA ALA A 390 11.77 -24.34 -2.98
C ALA A 390 11.71 -23.89 -4.46
N GLU A 391 11.42 -22.62 -4.74
CA GLU A 391 11.43 -22.04 -6.09
C GLU A 391 12.82 -22.14 -6.76
N ARG A 392 13.91 -22.07 -5.97
CA ARG A 392 15.28 -22.27 -6.40
C ARG A 392 15.66 -23.74 -6.59
N GLY A 393 14.78 -24.67 -6.25
CA GLY A 393 14.95 -26.11 -6.45
C GLY A 393 15.55 -26.87 -5.27
N PHE A 394 15.66 -26.26 -4.09
CA PHE A 394 16.01 -26.99 -2.87
C PHE A 394 14.90 -27.94 -2.44
N VAL A 395 15.29 -29.06 -1.84
CA VAL A 395 14.38 -29.86 -1.01
C VAL A 395 14.26 -29.13 0.32
N THR A 396 13.14 -28.44 0.54
CA THR A 396 13.01 -27.50 1.64
C THR A 396 12.18 -28.07 2.77
N THR A 397 12.71 -27.98 4.00
CA THR A 397 12.01 -28.27 5.25
C THR A 397 11.90 -27.00 6.08
N LEU A 398 10.69 -26.62 6.47
CA LEU A 398 10.40 -25.49 7.37
C LEU A 398 10.05 -26.01 8.76
N LEU A 399 10.85 -25.66 9.75
CA LEU A 399 10.62 -26.00 11.16
C LEU A 399 9.91 -24.85 11.87
N CYS A 400 8.85 -25.16 12.59
CA CYS A 400 8.07 -24.20 13.38
C CYS A 400 7.81 -24.75 14.77
N ARG A 401 8.28 -24.06 15.81
CA ARG A 401 8.05 -24.44 17.19
C ARG A 401 6.57 -24.38 17.59
N GLU A 402 5.86 -23.39 17.05
CA GLU A 402 4.44 -23.20 17.27
C GLU A 402 3.61 -24.22 16.45
N LYS A 403 2.36 -24.44 16.90
CA LYS A 403 1.39 -25.29 16.20
C LYS A 403 1.00 -24.76 14.83
N GLU A 404 1.08 -23.43 14.64
CA GLU A 404 0.60 -22.74 13.46
C GLU A 404 1.67 -21.82 12.88
N LEU A 405 1.80 -21.79 11.55
CA LEU A 405 2.64 -20.80 10.86
C LEU A 405 2.08 -19.38 11.03
N GLY A 406 2.95 -18.38 10.84
CA GLY A 406 2.63 -16.97 10.84
C GLY A 406 3.38 -16.16 11.90
N GLY A 407 3.87 -16.81 12.97
CA GLY A 407 4.63 -16.15 14.03
C GLY A 407 3.90 -14.90 14.57
N GLN A 408 4.61 -13.80 14.72
CA GLN A 408 4.05 -12.54 15.23
C GLN A 408 2.95 -11.92 14.34
N LEU A 409 2.85 -12.26 13.04
CA LEU A 409 1.74 -11.78 12.20
C LEU A 409 0.37 -12.27 12.68
N ARG A 410 0.31 -13.41 13.36
CA ARG A 410 -0.94 -13.89 13.96
C ARG A 410 -1.42 -12.97 15.07
N LEU A 411 -0.50 -12.49 15.90
CA LEU A 411 -0.80 -11.50 16.94
C LEU A 411 -1.13 -10.12 16.34
N ALA A 412 -0.38 -9.72 15.33
CA ALA A 412 -0.63 -8.48 14.60
C ALA A 412 -1.98 -8.45 13.86
N ALA A 413 -2.62 -9.60 13.66
CA ALA A 413 -3.96 -9.71 13.07
C ALA A 413 -5.11 -9.49 14.08
N LEU A 414 -4.85 -9.53 15.38
CA LEU A 414 -5.86 -9.43 16.44
C LEU A 414 -6.40 -8.00 16.65
N PRO A 415 -5.60 -6.93 16.51
CA PRO A 415 -6.13 -5.57 16.49
C PRO A 415 -7.15 -5.37 15.37
N PRO A 416 -8.12 -4.43 15.55
CA PRO A 416 -9.23 -4.25 14.61
C PRO A 416 -8.75 -3.94 13.18
N LYS A 417 -9.46 -4.49 12.18
CA LYS A 417 -9.28 -4.25 10.74
C LYS A 417 -7.98 -4.82 10.16
N LYS A 418 -7.29 -5.70 10.89
CA LYS A 418 -6.03 -6.33 10.47
C LYS A 418 -6.16 -7.83 10.18
N GLU A 419 -7.35 -8.37 10.20
CA GLU A 419 -7.66 -9.78 9.88
C GLU A 419 -7.12 -10.25 8.52
N GLY A 420 -6.91 -9.34 7.58
CA GLY A 420 -6.27 -9.64 6.28
C GLY A 420 -4.86 -10.25 6.38
N LEU A 421 -4.17 -10.08 7.52
CA LEU A 421 -2.91 -10.77 7.78
C LEU A 421 -3.08 -12.29 7.89
N LEU A 422 -4.25 -12.76 8.34
CA LEU A 422 -4.58 -14.19 8.35
C LEU A 422 -4.75 -14.73 6.92
N ASP A 423 -5.32 -13.94 6.02
CA ASP A 423 -5.43 -14.30 4.59
C ASP A 423 -4.04 -14.43 3.94
N TYR A 424 -3.09 -13.57 4.31
CA TYR A 424 -1.69 -13.70 3.89
C TYR A 424 -1.05 -15.01 4.38
N ILE A 425 -1.25 -15.34 5.66
CA ILE A 425 -0.74 -16.61 6.24
C ILE A 425 -1.35 -17.82 5.53
N ALA A 426 -2.65 -17.77 5.26
CA ALA A 426 -3.36 -18.84 4.53
C ALA A 426 -2.81 -19.00 3.10
N TYR A 427 -2.58 -17.91 2.39
CA TYR A 427 -1.92 -17.89 1.08
C TYR A 427 -0.54 -18.53 1.15
N MET A 428 0.30 -18.14 2.11
CA MET A 428 1.65 -18.70 2.25
C MET A 428 1.63 -20.19 2.56
N LYS A 429 0.74 -20.67 3.44
CA LYS A 429 0.56 -22.10 3.70
C LYS A 429 0.23 -22.89 2.42
N ALA A 430 -0.70 -22.37 1.62
CA ALA A 430 -1.08 -23.00 0.35
C ALA A 430 0.08 -23.00 -0.65
N THR A 431 0.80 -21.89 -0.76
CA THR A 431 1.96 -21.75 -1.65
C THR A 431 3.10 -22.71 -1.27
N LEU A 432 3.42 -22.82 0.01
CA LEU A 432 4.42 -23.77 0.50
C LEU A 432 4.05 -25.22 0.19
N ALA A 433 2.76 -25.56 0.34
CA ALA A 433 2.25 -26.91 -0.01
C ALA A 433 2.33 -27.17 -1.53
N GLU A 434 1.95 -26.18 -2.39
CA GLU A 434 2.08 -26.29 -3.85
C GLU A 434 3.54 -26.47 -4.29
N LEU A 435 4.49 -25.84 -3.61
CA LEU A 435 5.92 -25.96 -3.87
C LEU A 435 6.56 -27.23 -3.29
N GLY A 436 5.80 -28.06 -2.55
CA GLY A 436 6.28 -29.29 -1.95
C GLY A 436 7.22 -29.07 -0.76
N VAL A 437 7.11 -27.94 -0.06
CA VAL A 437 7.85 -27.69 1.18
C VAL A 437 7.33 -28.58 2.29
N THR A 438 8.24 -29.31 2.98
CA THR A 438 7.89 -30.05 4.17
C THR A 438 7.79 -29.11 5.37
N VAL A 439 6.59 -28.93 5.90
CA VAL A 439 6.35 -28.09 7.09
C VAL A 439 6.19 -28.96 8.32
N LEU A 440 7.07 -28.77 9.31
CA LEU A 440 7.04 -29.47 10.61
C LEU A 440 6.69 -28.44 11.70
N THR A 441 5.44 -28.46 12.13
CA THR A 441 4.96 -27.65 13.28
C THR A 441 5.22 -28.40 14.59
N GLU A 442 5.12 -27.70 15.74
CA GLU A 442 5.39 -28.24 17.07
C GLU A 442 6.77 -28.93 17.13
N THR A 443 7.72 -28.40 16.34
CA THR A 443 9.07 -28.98 16.17
C THR A 443 10.11 -27.90 16.44
N GLU A 444 10.89 -28.11 17.50
CA GLU A 444 12.03 -27.25 17.82
C GLU A 444 13.25 -27.66 17.00
N ALA A 445 13.95 -26.69 16.46
CA ALA A 445 15.18 -26.90 15.71
C ALA A 445 16.35 -27.10 16.68
N THR A 446 16.49 -28.30 17.24
CA THR A 446 17.63 -28.60 18.12
C THR A 446 18.92 -28.78 17.30
N LEU A 447 20.07 -28.48 17.94
CA LEU A 447 21.38 -28.69 17.33
C LEU A 447 21.55 -30.13 16.83
N ASP A 448 21.06 -31.15 17.59
CA ASP A 448 21.15 -32.55 17.22
C ASP A 448 20.31 -32.85 15.95
N PHE A 449 19.14 -32.26 15.81
CA PHE A 449 18.32 -32.37 14.59
C PHE A 449 19.08 -31.89 13.35
N ILE A 450 19.77 -30.77 13.46
CA ILE A 450 20.53 -30.19 12.35
C ILE A 450 21.81 -31.02 12.07
N LYS A 451 22.49 -31.50 13.11
CA LYS A 451 23.66 -32.37 13.00
C LYS A 451 23.36 -33.69 12.28
N GLU A 452 22.20 -34.31 12.58
CA GLU A 452 21.76 -35.54 11.93
C GLU A 452 21.46 -35.33 10.43
N ARG A 453 20.76 -34.24 10.09
CA ARG A 453 20.34 -33.92 8.72
C ARG A 453 21.46 -33.43 7.83
N LYS A 454 22.41 -32.67 8.37
CA LYS A 454 23.52 -32.03 7.62
C LYS A 454 23.03 -31.32 6.36
N PRO A 455 22.12 -30.35 6.48
CA PRO A 455 21.56 -29.67 5.33
C PRO A 455 22.67 -28.95 4.54
N TYR A 456 22.46 -28.80 3.24
CA TYR A 456 23.37 -28.00 2.42
C TYR A 456 23.30 -26.52 2.77
N PHE A 457 22.11 -26.01 3.17
CA PHE A 457 21.90 -24.63 3.56
C PHE A 457 20.91 -24.54 4.73
N THR A 458 21.22 -23.70 5.71
CA THR A 458 20.35 -23.43 6.85
C THR A 458 19.96 -21.97 6.89
N VAL A 459 18.65 -21.67 7.02
CA VAL A 459 18.17 -20.30 7.21
C VAL A 459 17.58 -20.17 8.62
N VAL A 460 18.13 -19.27 9.42
CA VAL A 460 17.66 -18.94 10.77
C VAL A 460 16.72 -17.73 10.68
N ALA A 461 15.44 -17.94 10.93
CA ALA A 461 14.36 -16.96 10.87
C ALA A 461 13.50 -16.98 12.15
N THR A 462 14.16 -17.09 13.30
CA THR A 462 13.56 -17.32 14.62
C THR A 462 12.89 -16.08 15.21
N GLY A 463 13.08 -14.92 14.59
CA GLY A 463 12.38 -13.69 14.95
C GLY A 463 12.95 -12.98 16.17
N SER A 464 12.09 -12.29 16.91
CA SER A 464 12.43 -11.50 18.11
C SER A 464 11.46 -11.76 19.24
N GLN A 465 11.86 -11.42 20.45
CA GLN A 465 11.03 -11.42 21.65
C GLN A 465 11.00 -10.03 22.29
N PRO A 466 9.92 -9.67 23.02
CA PRO A 466 9.87 -8.40 23.75
C PRO A 466 10.92 -8.36 24.85
N GLU A 467 11.59 -7.22 25.00
CA GLU A 467 12.51 -6.96 26.09
C GLU A 467 11.93 -5.87 26.98
N LYS A 468 11.29 -6.27 28.10
CA LYS A 468 10.71 -5.33 29.07
C LYS A 468 11.82 -4.53 29.75
N GLN A 469 11.73 -3.20 29.67
CA GLN A 469 12.62 -2.33 30.45
C GLN A 469 12.22 -2.36 31.93
N PRO A 470 13.17 -2.52 32.87
CA PRO A 470 12.86 -2.53 34.29
C PRO A 470 12.35 -1.15 34.73
N ILE A 471 11.28 -1.16 35.53
CA ILE A 471 10.73 0.05 36.16
C ILE A 471 10.72 -0.20 37.67
N GLU A 472 11.38 0.68 38.41
CA GLU A 472 11.49 0.57 39.87
C GLU A 472 10.07 0.50 40.50
N GLY A 473 9.83 -0.43 41.41
CA GLY A 473 8.57 -0.60 42.10
C GLY A 473 7.44 -1.27 41.31
N LEU A 474 7.65 -1.60 40.04
CA LEU A 474 6.65 -2.30 39.20
C LEU A 474 6.80 -3.82 39.35
N SER A 475 5.75 -4.49 39.85
CA SER A 475 5.72 -5.94 39.98
C SER A 475 5.36 -6.64 38.66
N ASP A 476 5.87 -7.85 38.45
CA ASP A 476 5.59 -8.66 37.26
C ASP A 476 4.11 -8.96 37.07
N GLU A 477 3.33 -9.04 38.14
CA GLU A 477 1.88 -9.28 38.12
C GLU A 477 1.10 -8.12 37.47
N LYS A 478 1.69 -6.92 37.42
CA LYS A 478 1.11 -5.71 36.84
C LYS A 478 1.79 -5.28 35.52
N TYR A 479 2.82 -6.01 35.11
CA TYR A 479 3.66 -5.62 33.97
C TYR A 479 3.64 -6.69 32.87
N PHE A 480 2.92 -6.39 31.81
CA PHE A 480 2.74 -7.29 30.66
C PHE A 480 3.40 -6.74 29.40
N THR A 481 3.74 -7.61 28.47
CA THR A 481 4.07 -7.23 27.09
C THR A 481 2.79 -7.09 26.27
N ALA A 482 2.85 -6.34 25.17
CA ALA A 482 1.75 -6.27 24.21
C ALA A 482 1.36 -7.66 23.66
N GLN A 483 2.35 -8.56 23.47
CA GLN A 483 2.11 -9.93 23.01
C GLN A 483 1.33 -10.75 24.04
N GLU A 484 1.63 -10.63 25.33
CA GLU A 484 0.89 -11.29 26.41
C GLU A 484 -0.56 -10.80 26.49
N ILE A 485 -0.77 -9.47 26.32
CA ILE A 485 -2.11 -8.88 26.30
C ILE A 485 -2.95 -9.41 25.12
N LEU A 486 -2.37 -9.45 23.92
CA LEU A 486 -3.08 -9.92 22.72
C LEU A 486 -3.47 -11.41 22.80
N GLN A 487 -2.81 -12.20 23.65
CA GLN A 487 -3.09 -13.61 23.89
C GLN A 487 -3.87 -13.87 25.18
N MET A 488 -4.17 -12.82 25.95
CA MET A 488 -4.83 -12.92 27.24
C MET A 488 -6.30 -13.38 27.07
N PRO A 489 -6.83 -14.23 27.95
CA PRO A 489 -8.25 -14.58 27.94
C PRO A 489 -9.16 -13.35 28.13
N GLU A 490 -10.30 -13.32 27.45
CA GLU A 490 -11.23 -12.17 27.46
C GLU A 490 -11.69 -11.81 28.88
N GLU A 491 -11.88 -12.78 29.78
CA GLU A 491 -12.26 -12.53 31.18
C GLU A 491 -11.20 -11.73 31.92
N LYS A 492 -9.90 -12.03 31.69
CA LYS A 492 -8.80 -11.29 32.32
C LYS A 492 -8.64 -9.89 31.73
N ILE A 493 -8.87 -9.75 30.42
CA ILE A 493 -8.89 -8.42 29.76
C ILE A 493 -10.03 -7.58 30.36
N ALA A 494 -11.22 -8.15 30.52
CA ALA A 494 -12.36 -7.45 31.10
C ALA A 494 -12.11 -7.04 32.56
N GLU A 495 -11.44 -7.88 33.37
CA GLU A 495 -11.02 -7.55 34.73
C GLU A 495 -9.99 -6.40 34.74
N MET A 496 -8.96 -6.49 33.90
CA MET A 496 -7.90 -5.48 33.75
C MET A 496 -8.49 -4.10 33.35
N LEU A 497 -9.50 -4.07 32.49
CA LEU A 497 -10.15 -2.86 32.00
C LEU A 497 -11.13 -2.22 33.02
N GLN A 498 -11.34 -2.81 34.21
CA GLN A 498 -11.98 -2.13 35.34
C GLN A 498 -11.07 -1.08 35.97
N GLY A 499 -9.76 -1.25 35.83
CA GLY A 499 -8.72 -0.30 36.27
C GLY A 499 -8.19 0.59 35.15
N THR A 500 -7.09 1.25 35.44
CA THR A 500 -6.37 2.12 34.52
C THR A 500 -5.17 1.40 33.91
N VAL A 501 -4.96 1.59 32.60
CA VAL A 501 -3.90 0.93 31.83
C VAL A 501 -2.94 1.96 31.24
N ALA A 502 -1.64 1.78 31.49
CA ALA A 502 -0.60 2.55 30.85
C ALA A 502 0.16 1.68 29.83
N ILE A 503 0.24 2.13 28.57
CA ILE A 503 0.98 1.46 27.50
C ILE A 503 2.26 2.25 27.25
N LEU A 504 3.41 1.60 27.42
CA LEU A 504 4.73 2.19 27.22
C LEU A 504 5.24 1.88 25.82
N GLY A 505 5.31 2.90 24.98
CA GLY A 505 5.61 2.84 23.56
C GLY A 505 4.43 3.26 22.71
N GLY A 506 4.58 4.34 21.95
CA GLY A 506 3.55 4.94 21.09
C GLY A 506 3.77 4.63 19.60
N GLY A 507 4.52 3.59 19.26
CA GLY A 507 4.67 3.05 17.92
C GLY A 507 3.46 2.19 17.49
N ALA A 508 3.60 1.48 16.36
CA ALA A 508 2.55 0.62 15.81
C ALA A 508 2.01 -0.39 16.84
N VAL A 509 2.91 -1.08 17.55
CA VAL A 509 2.53 -2.10 18.55
C VAL A 509 1.66 -1.50 19.66
N GLY A 510 2.09 -0.35 20.22
CA GLY A 510 1.34 0.27 21.32
C GLY A 510 0.00 0.85 20.89
N LEU A 511 -0.06 1.52 19.73
CA LEU A 511 -1.30 2.08 19.18
C LEU A 511 -2.31 0.97 18.82
N GLU A 512 -1.84 -0.12 18.23
CA GLU A 512 -2.67 -1.25 17.83
C GLU A 512 -3.14 -2.06 19.04
N THR A 513 -2.29 -2.22 20.08
CA THR A 513 -2.69 -2.80 21.38
C THR A 513 -3.74 -1.93 22.06
N ALA A 514 -3.57 -0.61 22.05
CA ALA A 514 -4.58 0.30 22.58
C ALA A 514 -5.91 0.17 21.82
N ALA A 515 -5.88 0.03 20.49
CA ALA A 515 -7.10 -0.16 19.70
C ALA A 515 -7.79 -1.50 20.01
N PHE A 516 -7.02 -2.55 20.22
CA PHE A 516 -7.52 -3.87 20.64
C PHE A 516 -8.23 -3.77 22.00
N LEU A 517 -7.65 -3.10 22.97
CA LEU A 517 -8.25 -2.89 24.30
C LEU A 517 -9.43 -1.92 24.27
N ALA A 518 -9.34 -0.83 23.50
CA ALA A 518 -10.39 0.20 23.41
C ALA A 518 -11.70 -0.31 22.82
N GLN A 519 -11.68 -1.40 22.02
CA GLN A 519 -12.92 -2.06 21.56
C GLN A 519 -13.62 -2.85 22.66
N ARG A 520 -12.90 -3.21 23.72
CA ARG A 520 -13.35 -4.03 24.85
C ARG A 520 -13.68 -3.21 26.09
N LEU A 521 -13.53 -1.87 26.02
CA LEU A 521 -13.91 -1.00 27.11
C LEU A 521 -15.41 -1.14 27.40
N PRO A 522 -15.81 -1.34 28.68
CA PRO A 522 -17.22 -1.40 29.06
C PRO A 522 -17.91 -0.06 28.80
N GLU A 523 -19.23 -0.07 28.59
CA GLU A 523 -20.04 1.15 28.57
C GLU A 523 -19.87 1.88 29.91
N GLY A 524 -19.54 3.17 29.87
CA GLY A 524 -19.29 3.96 31.07
C GLY A 524 -17.89 3.81 31.67
N ALA A 525 -16.94 3.18 30.96
CA ALA A 525 -15.54 3.15 31.37
C ALA A 525 -15.02 4.56 31.71
N ALA A 526 -14.14 4.62 32.72
CA ALA A 526 -13.54 5.88 33.15
C ALA A 526 -12.89 6.63 31.97
N GLU A 527 -13.14 7.92 31.89
CA GLU A 527 -12.47 8.79 30.93
C GLU A 527 -10.96 8.65 31.10
N PHE A 528 -10.23 8.43 29.99
CA PHE A 528 -8.80 8.20 30.00
C PHE A 528 -8.31 6.93 30.75
N GLY A 529 -9.13 5.88 30.78
CA GLY A 529 -8.75 4.59 31.34
C GLY A 529 -7.51 3.96 30.67
N ILE A 530 -7.27 4.26 29.38
CA ILE A 530 -6.08 3.85 28.64
C ILE A 530 -5.22 5.07 28.34
N LYS A 531 -3.92 4.98 28.67
CA LYS A 531 -2.91 6.02 28.42
C LYS A 531 -1.74 5.44 27.64
N ILE A 532 -1.30 6.12 26.59
CA ILE A 532 -0.10 5.75 25.84
C ILE A 532 1.02 6.74 26.15
N ILE A 533 2.15 6.22 26.58
CA ILE A 533 3.33 6.98 26.99
C ILE A 533 4.43 6.72 25.96
N GLU A 534 4.93 7.79 25.32
CA GLU A 534 5.93 7.74 24.25
C GLU A 534 7.07 8.70 24.53
N GLN A 535 8.31 8.21 24.41
CA GLN A 535 9.52 9.01 24.61
C GLN A 535 9.77 10.00 23.47
N LYS A 536 9.34 9.66 22.25
CA LYS A 536 9.48 10.51 21.06
C LYS A 536 8.45 11.63 21.05
N GLU A 537 8.70 12.64 20.22
CA GLU A 537 7.80 13.80 20.08
C GLU A 537 6.43 13.48 19.49
N LYS A 538 6.30 12.37 18.76
CA LYS A 538 5.07 12.02 18.04
C LYS A 538 4.74 10.55 18.17
N MET A 539 3.45 10.25 18.32
CA MET A 539 2.90 8.90 18.24
C MET A 539 2.95 8.37 16.80
N GLY A 540 3.15 7.07 16.61
CA GLY A 540 3.05 6.36 15.34
C GLY A 540 4.07 6.77 14.28
N MET A 541 5.26 7.20 14.68
CA MET A 541 6.29 7.63 13.73
C MET A 541 6.71 6.53 12.74
N ASP A 542 6.63 5.28 13.15
CA ASP A 542 6.88 4.07 12.36
C ASP A 542 5.73 3.69 11.40
N MET A 543 4.53 4.21 11.66
CA MET A 543 3.33 3.96 10.86
C MET A 543 3.15 4.94 9.68
N GLY A 544 3.84 6.08 9.69
CA GLY A 544 3.65 7.14 8.69
C GLY A 544 2.20 7.65 8.65
N ALA A 545 1.64 7.78 7.45
CA ALA A 545 0.26 8.26 7.26
C ALA A 545 -0.83 7.37 7.90
N MET A 546 -0.50 6.10 8.18
CA MET A 546 -1.42 5.15 8.81
C MET A 546 -1.70 5.47 10.28
N ALA A 547 -0.82 6.21 10.96
CA ALA A 547 -1.02 6.62 12.35
C ALA A 547 -2.23 7.54 12.55
N ARG A 548 -2.45 8.49 11.62
CA ARG A 548 -3.49 9.54 11.77
C ARG A 548 -4.91 8.99 11.93
N PRO A 549 -5.40 8.08 11.06
CA PRO A 549 -6.72 7.48 11.25
C PRO A 549 -6.85 6.74 12.58
N LEU A 550 -5.84 5.97 12.98
CA LEU A 550 -5.83 5.20 14.22
C LEU A 550 -5.84 6.11 15.44
N LEU A 551 -5.00 7.15 15.47
CA LEU A 551 -4.99 8.15 16.55
C LEU A 551 -6.35 8.85 16.68
N ASN A 552 -7.02 9.16 15.59
CA ASN A 552 -8.35 9.75 15.62
C ASN A 552 -9.41 8.78 16.18
N GLU A 553 -9.34 7.50 15.86
CA GLU A 553 -10.21 6.48 16.44
C GLU A 553 -9.98 6.33 17.95
N LEU A 554 -8.73 6.27 18.39
CA LEU A 554 -8.35 6.16 19.79
C LEU A 554 -8.78 7.40 20.61
N LYS A 555 -8.63 8.61 20.05
CA LYS A 555 -9.15 9.84 20.68
C LYS A 555 -10.65 9.79 20.90
N LYS A 556 -11.42 9.28 19.93
CA LYS A 556 -12.89 9.11 20.07
C LYS A 556 -13.27 8.09 21.14
N LYS A 557 -12.35 7.22 21.52
CA LYS A 557 -12.47 6.23 22.60
C LYS A 557 -11.85 6.71 23.92
N ASN A 558 -11.58 8.01 24.04
CA ASN A 558 -11.00 8.65 25.23
C ASN A 558 -9.65 8.04 25.66
N VAL A 559 -8.83 7.54 24.70
CA VAL A 559 -7.44 7.18 24.96
C VAL A 559 -6.60 8.44 25.03
N SER A 560 -5.79 8.59 26.08
CA SER A 560 -4.87 9.74 26.24
C SER A 560 -3.46 9.43 25.72
N PHE A 561 -2.76 10.47 25.29
CA PHE A 561 -1.43 10.37 24.70
C PHE A 561 -0.46 11.32 25.42
N LEU A 562 0.65 10.79 25.89
CA LEU A 562 1.74 11.52 26.53
C LEU A 562 3.01 11.33 25.68
N THR A 563 3.41 12.35 24.95
CA THR A 563 4.66 12.34 24.14
C THR A 563 5.81 12.97 24.93
N THR A 564 7.05 12.78 24.47
CA THR A 564 8.28 13.24 25.18
C THR A 564 8.31 12.82 26.64
N THR A 565 7.73 11.65 26.95
CA THR A 565 7.45 11.18 28.30
C THR A 565 8.08 9.81 28.54
N THR A 566 8.77 9.64 29.67
CA THR A 566 9.42 8.38 30.06
C THR A 566 8.91 7.94 31.44
N ALA A 567 8.48 6.68 31.57
CA ALA A 567 8.14 6.06 32.84
C ALA A 567 9.40 5.74 33.66
N THR A 568 9.36 5.99 34.97
CA THR A 568 10.56 5.87 35.84
C THR A 568 10.35 5.03 37.09
N LEU A 569 9.18 5.14 37.75
CA LEU A 569 8.92 4.51 39.04
C LEU A 569 7.45 4.18 39.18
N MET A 570 7.13 3.07 39.83
CA MET A 570 5.76 2.70 40.20
C MET A 570 5.62 2.69 41.72
N ASP A 571 4.59 3.40 42.24
CA ASP A 571 4.22 3.38 43.65
C ASP A 571 2.71 3.13 43.78
N GLY A 572 2.34 1.92 44.16
CA GLY A 572 0.94 1.47 44.16
C GLY A 572 0.30 1.46 42.78
N SER A 573 -0.60 2.42 42.51
CA SER A 573 -1.21 2.67 41.19
C SER A 573 -0.77 4.01 40.60
N LYS A 574 0.35 4.58 41.09
CA LYS A 574 0.94 5.82 40.57
C LYS A 574 2.19 5.49 39.76
N LEU A 575 2.09 5.64 38.45
CA LEU A 575 3.23 5.54 37.56
C LEU A 575 3.84 6.92 37.40
N TYR A 576 5.05 7.12 37.94
CA TYR A 576 5.80 8.36 37.80
C TYR A 576 6.44 8.44 36.42
N VAL A 577 6.29 9.61 35.79
CA VAL A 577 6.75 9.90 34.45
C VAL A 577 7.56 11.19 34.41
N LYS A 578 8.57 11.24 33.58
CA LYS A 578 9.38 12.44 33.31
C LYS A 578 9.01 13.06 31.97
N ILE A 579 8.82 14.39 31.97
CA ILE A 579 8.63 15.24 30.80
C ILE A 579 9.67 16.38 30.91
N GLY A 580 10.79 16.27 30.23
CA GLY A 580 11.92 17.15 30.45
C GLY A 580 12.41 17.06 31.90
N GLU A 581 12.48 18.18 32.60
CA GLU A 581 12.89 18.26 34.02
C GLU A 581 11.72 17.98 35.01
N MET A 582 10.49 17.92 34.53
CA MET A 582 9.33 17.72 35.40
C MET A 582 9.07 16.24 35.66
N THR A 583 8.76 15.91 36.91
CA THR A 583 8.25 14.59 37.29
C THR A 583 6.77 14.73 37.69
N LEU A 584 5.93 13.98 37.02
CA LEU A 584 4.50 13.89 37.27
C LEU A 584 4.15 12.42 37.56
N PHE A 585 2.88 12.16 37.91
CA PHE A 585 2.39 10.77 37.93
C PHE A 585 1.09 10.63 37.14
N VAL A 586 0.86 9.46 36.61
CA VAL A 586 -0.38 9.02 35.99
C VAL A 586 -0.90 7.79 36.72
N SER A 587 -2.21 7.64 36.81
CA SER A 587 -2.80 6.42 37.38
C SER A 587 -2.61 5.27 36.41
N ALA A 588 -2.10 4.14 36.91
CA ALA A 588 -1.93 2.90 36.18
C ALA A 588 -2.05 1.72 37.14
N ASP A 589 -3.07 0.91 36.98
CA ASP A 589 -3.22 -0.36 37.70
C ASP A 589 -2.50 -1.49 36.95
N THR A 590 -2.38 -1.36 35.65
CA THR A 590 -1.64 -2.26 34.75
C THR A 590 -0.73 -1.45 33.83
N VAL A 591 0.47 -1.96 33.62
CA VAL A 591 1.44 -1.39 32.69
C VAL A 591 1.71 -2.39 31.57
N ILE A 592 1.71 -1.93 30.31
CA ILE A 592 1.95 -2.75 29.12
C ILE A 592 3.20 -2.23 28.41
N TRP A 593 4.18 -3.11 28.21
CA TRP A 593 5.35 -2.83 27.40
C TRP A 593 5.04 -3.06 25.91
N ALA A 594 5.13 -2.02 25.12
CA ALA A 594 4.98 -2.03 23.66
C ALA A 594 6.20 -1.35 22.98
N GLY A 595 7.34 -1.36 23.68
CA GLY A 595 8.61 -0.80 23.21
C GLY A 595 9.38 -1.77 22.32
N GLY A 596 10.69 -1.80 22.49
CA GLY A 596 11.56 -2.68 21.71
C GLY A 596 11.52 -4.14 22.15
N GLY A 597 12.27 -4.93 21.41
CA GLY A 597 12.55 -6.33 21.69
C GLY A 597 14.01 -6.65 21.33
N GLU A 598 14.40 -7.89 21.47
CA GLU A 598 15.71 -8.43 21.12
C GLU A 598 15.59 -9.57 20.11
N PRO A 599 16.58 -9.73 19.20
CA PRO A 599 16.65 -10.88 18.30
C PRO A 599 16.74 -12.20 19.07
N VAL A 600 16.07 -13.24 18.56
CA VAL A 600 16.17 -14.60 19.09
C VAL A 600 17.05 -15.42 18.15
N VAL A 601 18.30 -15.66 18.54
CA VAL A 601 19.24 -16.48 17.76
C VAL A 601 19.83 -17.54 18.68
N ASP A 602 19.75 -18.80 18.26
CA ASP A 602 20.45 -19.88 18.93
C ASP A 602 21.94 -19.77 18.62
N THR A 603 22.71 -19.25 19.61
CA THR A 603 24.16 -19.05 19.49
C THR A 603 24.91 -20.34 19.40
N GLU A 604 24.48 -21.42 20.07
CA GLU A 604 25.13 -22.73 20.01
C GLU A 604 25.02 -23.33 18.61
N LEU A 605 23.81 -23.26 18.01
CA LEU A 605 23.59 -23.71 16.65
C LEU A 605 24.40 -22.90 15.64
N THR A 606 24.37 -21.57 15.73
CA THR A 606 25.09 -20.72 14.76
C THR A 606 26.60 -20.85 14.88
N MET A 607 27.14 -20.98 16.09
CA MET A 607 28.57 -21.25 16.29
C MET A 607 28.95 -22.62 15.71
N TRP A 608 28.16 -23.67 15.93
CA TRP A 608 28.43 -24.97 15.34
C TRP A 608 28.41 -24.94 13.81
N LEU A 609 27.42 -24.24 13.19
CA LEU A 609 27.36 -24.06 11.74
C LEU A 609 28.63 -23.38 11.19
N MET A 610 29.15 -22.39 11.92
CA MET A 610 30.40 -21.69 11.57
C MET A 610 31.62 -22.62 11.69
N ASP A 611 31.75 -23.36 12.78
CA ASP A 611 32.87 -24.26 13.05
C ASP A 611 32.96 -25.39 12.01
N GLU A 612 31.80 -25.97 11.65
CA GLU A 612 31.70 -27.00 10.62
C GLU A 612 31.73 -26.45 9.18
N ARG A 613 31.86 -25.14 9.02
CA ARG A 613 31.86 -24.42 7.72
C ARG A 613 30.61 -24.71 6.88
N MET A 614 29.48 -24.90 7.53
CA MET A 614 28.20 -25.09 6.86
C MET A 614 27.64 -23.74 6.36
N SER A 615 26.99 -23.76 5.20
CA SER A 615 26.35 -22.55 4.69
C SER A 615 25.09 -22.23 5.47
N TYR A 616 25.01 -21.04 6.06
CA TYR A 616 23.81 -20.56 6.73
C TYR A 616 23.61 -19.05 6.54
N ALA A 617 22.40 -18.58 6.85
CA ALA A 617 22.04 -17.17 6.91
C ALA A 617 21.03 -16.93 8.05
N VAL A 618 21.08 -15.73 8.62
CA VAL A 618 20.11 -15.22 9.60
C VAL A 618 19.28 -14.15 8.90
N VAL A 619 17.94 -14.22 9.01
CA VAL A 619 17.02 -13.31 8.31
C VAL A 619 15.86 -12.86 9.19
N GLY A 620 15.24 -11.73 8.80
CA GLY A 620 14.13 -11.11 9.52
C GLY A 620 14.57 -10.57 10.88
N ASP A 621 13.64 -10.52 11.85
CA ASP A 621 13.92 -9.95 13.17
C ASP A 621 15.01 -10.69 13.97
N ALA A 622 15.40 -11.88 13.56
CA ALA A 622 16.57 -12.57 14.09
C ALA A 622 17.89 -11.91 13.65
N ASN A 623 17.89 -11.24 12.49
CA ASN A 623 19.01 -10.47 11.96
C ASN A 623 18.91 -9.00 12.39
N GLU A 624 17.81 -8.34 12.03
CA GLU A 624 17.53 -6.94 12.36
C GLU A 624 16.04 -6.75 12.61
N ILE A 625 15.69 -6.20 13.77
CA ILE A 625 14.29 -6.01 14.18
C ILE A 625 13.63 -4.97 13.28
N GLY A 626 12.49 -5.36 12.70
CA GLY A 626 11.73 -4.51 11.81
C GLY A 626 10.24 -4.78 11.88
N ASP A 627 9.57 -4.58 10.75
CA ASP A 627 8.18 -5.00 10.58
C ASP A 627 8.07 -6.22 9.65
N GLY A 628 6.86 -6.80 9.56
CA GLY A 628 6.65 -8.00 8.74
C GLY A 628 7.09 -7.85 7.28
N GLY A 629 6.95 -6.65 6.69
CA GLY A 629 7.41 -6.38 5.33
C GLY A 629 8.94 -6.34 5.21
N THR A 630 9.61 -5.78 6.21
CA THR A 630 11.08 -5.79 6.30
C THR A 630 11.60 -7.22 6.42
N ALA A 631 10.97 -8.02 7.29
CA ALA A 631 11.33 -9.42 7.49
C ALA A 631 11.15 -10.26 6.22
N ILE A 632 10.06 -10.05 5.46
CA ILE A 632 9.82 -10.70 4.16
C ILE A 632 10.89 -10.28 3.14
N LYS A 633 11.19 -8.99 3.08
CA LYS A 633 12.18 -8.45 2.15
C LYS A 633 13.59 -8.99 2.43
N ASP A 634 14.02 -9.04 3.68
CA ASP A 634 15.32 -9.57 4.08
C ASP A 634 15.48 -11.04 3.66
N ALA A 635 14.47 -11.86 3.92
CA ALA A 635 14.45 -13.24 3.46
C ALA A 635 14.50 -13.39 1.93
N TYR A 636 13.84 -12.50 1.18
CA TYR A 636 13.89 -12.48 -0.28
C TYR A 636 15.27 -12.06 -0.80
N GLU A 637 15.86 -11.00 -0.24
CA GLU A 637 17.17 -10.46 -0.65
C GLU A 637 18.29 -11.46 -0.44
N LEU A 638 18.21 -12.32 0.56
CA LEU A 638 19.13 -13.46 0.72
C LEU A 638 19.30 -14.23 -0.59
N TYR A 639 18.19 -14.53 -1.28
CA TYR A 639 18.20 -15.32 -2.51
C TYR A 639 18.56 -14.50 -3.76
N THR A 640 18.59 -13.17 -3.69
CA THR A 640 19.08 -12.33 -4.78
C THR A 640 20.60 -12.34 -4.85
N HIS A 641 21.28 -12.50 -3.72
CA HIS A 641 22.72 -12.47 -3.58
C HIS A 641 23.35 -13.88 -3.47
N LEU A 642 22.53 -14.92 -3.33
CA LEU A 642 23.02 -16.29 -3.23
C LEU A 642 23.58 -16.75 -4.60
N TYR A 643 24.91 -16.72 -4.75
CA TYR A 643 25.59 -17.37 -5.87
C TYR A 643 25.54 -18.88 -5.63
N LEU A 644 24.59 -19.54 -6.28
CA LEU A 644 24.49 -21.00 -6.27
C LEU A 644 25.55 -21.56 -7.22
N ALA A 645 26.65 -22.06 -6.67
CA ALA A 645 27.69 -22.77 -7.41
C ALA A 645 27.21 -24.15 -7.86
#